data_86f291fe02842754612c4505a471b103
#
_entry.id   86f291fe02842754612c4505a471b103
#
_cell.length_a   1.000
_cell.length_b   1.000
_cell.length_c   1.000
_cell.angle_alpha   90.00
_cell.angle_beta   90.00
_cell.angle_gamma   90.00
#
_symmetry.space_group_name_H-M   'P 1'
#
loop_
_entity.id
_entity.type
_entity.pdbx_description
1 polymer ?
#
loop_
_entity_poly.entity_id
_entity_poly.type
_entity_poly.pdbx_seq_one_letter_code
_entity_poly.pdbx_strand_id
1 'polypeptide(L)'
;MQFGPLFDQQWYIYNDGQEGRTPRVDLNLIDPDPNTSNVWDDYSGEGVSIGVVDTGVQATHENLIGNYDFDPEGLTPPYDPSEGTPIPDPHGTAVAGIIAGDNNGVGTTGVAPNSNITGFRNTDMLSDEASIVKITDVTPLERQAAFDISNNSWGPNNPFQDNFNKAPELKEALEAGITQGRDGLGTVFVWAAGNSRQELGHHANYNNLTNSRHTIAVAAIDGQGIAAPYSSQGANLLVSAFGDGDGEEIPGTIASTDFMGVEGYNPNEVTVPENTPNLNYTNRFSGTSASAPMVSGVAGLMLEANPHLGYRDVQEILAYSARQNDPTHDDWQFNGAETWNGGGLHANHDYGFGLVDGHTAVRLAESWTVQHLWADQHPQRTWVNEASLVESSAAPVEIPDGATVSDSVTLPEGLDLQQTEIAVDVSHEAIEDLVITLTSPSGTESVLFDGSQLETINLGQDEMGNPLEAPFAEFRDNPQAFTDDPIAIELGESYQDGIDFTFSSTFNWSETSEGEWTLTLEDGESGTGGTLNNWDLRAYGDEATPNEAYIYTEEYGSLDDPDRQVLSNPEGTHSINAAAMRSDSLIDINPGATGVLAGQPLTIDETTQIENVWGGDGNDTLVGNEGDNTLINPRGDNLLMGGLGDDQISTGEGNDTLFGGQQNDLLEGGEGDDVLSGDLGDDTLIGGGGNNTFVLRPNGGENIITDFNTEADQIGLADGLTQEALTISQAGADAILEEGTETRAILNDVDSSLLTPDQFVTMDW
;
A
#
# COMPACT_ATOMS: atom_id res chain seq x y z
N MET A 1 6.38 -21.18 -8.76
CA MET A 1 5.00 -21.11 -9.31
C MET A 1 4.87 -21.85 -10.65
N GLN A 2 3.65 -22.33 -11.01
CA GLN A 2 3.36 -22.93 -12.31
C GLN A 2 2.36 -22.05 -13.06
N PHE A 3 2.85 -21.15 -13.90
CA PHE A 3 2.02 -20.20 -14.64
C PHE A 3 1.06 -20.89 -15.62
N GLY A 4 -0.15 -20.34 -15.71
CA GLY A 4 -1.15 -20.76 -16.68
C GLY A 4 -0.83 -20.29 -18.11
N PRO A 5 -1.48 -20.86 -19.14
CA PRO A 5 -1.21 -20.54 -20.53
C PRO A 5 -1.57 -19.10 -20.95
N LEU A 6 -2.29 -18.34 -20.13
CA LEU A 6 -2.65 -16.95 -20.38
C LEU A 6 -1.72 -15.96 -19.66
N PHE A 7 -0.70 -16.43 -18.94
CA PHE A 7 0.22 -15.56 -18.21
C PHE A 7 0.89 -14.50 -19.09
N ASP A 8 1.30 -14.86 -20.30
CA ASP A 8 1.87 -13.91 -21.27
C ASP A 8 0.91 -12.76 -21.67
N GLN A 9 -0.40 -12.90 -21.38
CA GLN A 9 -1.40 -11.86 -21.61
C GLN A 9 -1.66 -11.02 -20.34
N GLN A 10 -1.10 -11.42 -19.19
CA GLN A 10 -1.21 -10.71 -17.90
C GLN A 10 -0.08 -9.70 -17.73
N TRP A 11 0.02 -8.77 -18.69
CA TRP A 11 1.05 -7.74 -18.73
C TRP A 11 1.07 -6.85 -17.49
N TYR A 12 -0.04 -6.73 -16.79
CA TYR A 12 -0.13 -5.99 -15.53
C TYR A 12 0.68 -6.65 -14.39
N ILE A 13 0.98 -7.95 -14.50
CA ILE A 13 1.84 -8.67 -13.56
C ILE A 13 3.30 -8.60 -14.00
N TYR A 14 3.56 -8.78 -15.32
CA TYR A 14 4.89 -8.75 -15.89
C TYR A 14 4.86 -8.13 -17.28
N ASN A 15 5.54 -7.00 -17.46
CA ASN A 15 5.54 -6.21 -18.69
C ASN A 15 6.97 -6.02 -19.24
N ASP A 16 7.28 -6.74 -20.33
CA ASP A 16 8.53 -6.61 -21.11
C ASP A 16 8.38 -5.71 -22.35
N GLY A 17 7.26 -4.97 -22.47
CA GLY A 17 6.91 -4.13 -23.61
C GLY A 17 6.06 -4.83 -24.66
N GLN A 18 5.42 -5.96 -24.30
CA GLN A 18 4.54 -6.67 -25.21
C GLN A 18 3.41 -5.77 -25.71
N GLU A 19 3.09 -5.93 -27.00
CA GLU A 19 2.05 -5.16 -27.70
C GLU A 19 2.23 -3.63 -27.70
N GLY A 20 3.46 -3.15 -27.48
CA GLY A 20 3.81 -1.72 -27.52
C GLY A 20 3.61 -0.97 -26.20
N ARG A 21 3.43 -1.68 -25.10
CA ARG A 21 3.38 -1.10 -23.73
C ARG A 21 4.75 -0.59 -23.29
N THR A 22 4.79 0.24 -22.28
CA THR A 22 6.03 0.71 -21.66
C THR A 22 6.59 -0.39 -20.76
N PRO A 23 7.79 -0.93 -21.08
CA PRO A 23 8.38 -1.98 -20.24
C PRO A 23 8.52 -1.55 -18.78
N ARG A 24 8.24 -2.48 -17.85
CA ARG A 24 8.30 -2.27 -16.39
C ARG A 24 7.19 -1.38 -15.82
N VAL A 25 6.23 -0.97 -16.64
CA VAL A 25 4.96 -0.41 -16.17
C VAL A 25 4.02 -1.60 -15.90
N ASP A 26 4.18 -2.21 -14.74
CA ASP A 26 3.44 -3.36 -14.20
C ASP A 26 3.37 -3.28 -12.66
N LEU A 27 2.79 -4.27 -12.00
CA LEU A 27 2.65 -4.34 -10.53
C LEU A 27 3.97 -4.63 -9.79
N ASN A 28 5.08 -4.78 -10.50
CA ASN A 28 6.41 -5.03 -9.94
C ASN A 28 6.50 -6.26 -9.01
N LEU A 29 5.75 -7.31 -9.32
CA LEU A 29 5.76 -8.57 -8.55
C LEU A 29 6.91 -9.49 -8.95
N ILE A 30 7.40 -9.36 -10.20
CA ILE A 30 8.43 -10.21 -10.81
C ILE A 30 9.53 -9.33 -11.38
N ASP A 31 10.76 -9.57 -10.95
CA ASP A 31 11.94 -8.97 -11.58
C ASP A 31 12.49 -9.87 -12.70
N PRO A 32 12.84 -9.33 -13.88
CA PRO A 32 13.46 -10.10 -14.94
C PRO A 32 14.91 -10.51 -14.64
N ASP A 33 15.57 -9.91 -13.66
CA ASP A 33 16.89 -10.38 -13.23
C ASP A 33 16.72 -11.65 -12.39
N PRO A 34 17.24 -12.80 -12.83
CA PRO A 34 17.11 -14.06 -12.11
C PRO A 34 17.89 -14.13 -10.79
N ASN A 35 18.65 -13.07 -10.46
CA ASN A 35 19.39 -12.99 -9.20
C ASN A 35 18.65 -12.11 -8.17
N THR A 36 17.50 -11.53 -8.53
CA THR A 36 16.67 -10.72 -7.63
C THR A 36 15.53 -11.58 -7.09
N SER A 37 15.24 -11.48 -5.80
CA SER A 37 14.08 -12.12 -5.19
C SER A 37 12.79 -11.50 -5.71
N ASN A 38 11.81 -12.34 -6.10
CA ASN A 38 10.49 -11.89 -6.51
C ASN A 38 9.55 -11.96 -5.31
N VAL A 39 8.53 -11.12 -5.30
CA VAL A 39 7.49 -11.17 -4.26
C VAL A 39 6.87 -12.56 -4.15
N TRP A 40 6.63 -13.22 -5.27
CA TRP A 40 6.01 -14.55 -5.31
C TRP A 40 6.96 -15.71 -4.93
N ASP A 41 8.24 -15.46 -4.72
CA ASP A 41 9.14 -16.46 -4.14
C ASP A 41 8.88 -16.59 -2.62
N ASP A 42 8.44 -15.50 -1.99
CA ASP A 42 8.19 -15.39 -0.55
C ASP A 42 6.70 -15.47 -0.20
N TYR A 43 5.83 -14.77 -0.96
CA TYR A 43 4.40 -14.57 -0.62
C TYR A 43 3.48 -14.84 -1.80
N SER A 44 2.27 -15.29 -1.52
CA SER A 44 1.28 -15.70 -2.51
C SER A 44 -0.18 -15.38 -2.12
N GLY A 45 -0.37 -14.78 -0.94
CA GLY A 45 -1.67 -14.51 -0.32
C GLY A 45 -2.18 -15.65 0.57
N GLU A 46 -1.30 -16.62 0.98
CA GLU A 46 -1.70 -17.76 1.79
C GLU A 46 -2.20 -17.30 3.17
N GLY A 47 -3.36 -17.81 3.58
CA GLY A 47 -3.99 -17.49 4.87
C GLY A 47 -4.82 -16.21 4.87
N VAL A 48 -4.84 -15.43 3.78
CA VAL A 48 -5.61 -14.20 3.67
C VAL A 48 -6.97 -14.46 3.04
N SER A 49 -8.04 -13.89 3.62
CA SER A 49 -9.42 -14.00 3.16
C SER A 49 -9.93 -12.70 2.53
N ILE A 50 -10.54 -12.79 1.33
CA ILE A 50 -10.98 -11.63 0.56
C ILE A 50 -12.46 -11.77 0.18
N GLY A 51 -13.29 -10.84 0.68
CA GLY A 51 -14.69 -10.71 0.28
C GLY A 51 -14.80 -9.91 -1.02
N VAL A 52 -15.42 -10.50 -2.05
CA VAL A 52 -15.67 -9.84 -3.35
C VAL A 52 -17.12 -9.41 -3.42
N VAL A 53 -17.41 -8.14 -3.15
CA VAL A 53 -18.76 -7.56 -3.25
C VAL A 53 -18.96 -7.07 -4.67
N ASP A 54 -19.77 -7.81 -5.45
CA ASP A 54 -19.91 -7.59 -6.89
C ASP A 54 -21.22 -8.20 -7.43
N THR A 55 -21.31 -8.53 -8.72
CA THR A 55 -22.45 -9.24 -9.35
C THR A 55 -22.58 -10.70 -8.89
N GLY A 56 -21.63 -11.20 -8.12
CA GLY A 56 -21.42 -12.58 -7.70
C GLY A 56 -20.25 -13.24 -8.41
N VAL A 57 -19.74 -14.35 -7.86
CA VAL A 57 -18.58 -15.09 -8.37
C VAL A 57 -18.99 -16.50 -8.77
N GLN A 58 -18.56 -16.99 -9.94
CA GLN A 58 -18.77 -18.38 -10.33
C GLN A 58 -17.82 -19.31 -9.56
N ALA A 59 -18.20 -19.70 -8.36
CA ALA A 59 -17.42 -20.52 -7.42
C ALA A 59 -16.92 -21.85 -7.99
N THR A 60 -17.57 -22.37 -9.03
CA THR A 60 -17.19 -23.63 -9.71
C THR A 60 -16.22 -23.44 -10.86
N HIS A 61 -15.77 -22.20 -11.12
CA HIS A 61 -14.80 -21.91 -12.19
C HIS A 61 -13.48 -22.66 -11.94
N GLU A 62 -12.93 -23.29 -12.99
CA GLU A 62 -11.75 -24.17 -12.89
C GLU A 62 -10.49 -23.52 -12.32
N ASN A 63 -10.40 -22.20 -12.42
CA ASN A 63 -9.27 -21.39 -11.94
C ASN A 63 -9.58 -20.64 -10.62
N LEU A 64 -10.77 -20.82 -10.05
CA LEU A 64 -11.15 -20.19 -8.77
C LEU A 64 -11.50 -21.21 -7.68
N ILE A 65 -11.97 -22.40 -8.07
CA ILE A 65 -12.51 -23.41 -7.14
C ILE A 65 -11.52 -23.84 -6.06
N GLY A 66 -10.21 -23.77 -6.33
CA GLY A 66 -9.15 -24.09 -5.37
C GLY A 66 -9.05 -23.08 -4.23
N ASN A 67 -9.36 -21.82 -4.52
CA ASN A 67 -9.25 -20.68 -3.61
C ASN A 67 -10.62 -20.20 -3.10
N TYR A 68 -11.73 -20.79 -3.57
CA TYR A 68 -13.07 -20.37 -3.18
C TYR A 68 -13.47 -20.97 -1.84
N ASP A 69 -13.74 -20.11 -0.85
CA ASP A 69 -14.24 -20.51 0.46
C ASP A 69 -15.77 -20.44 0.48
N PHE A 70 -16.42 -21.60 0.69
CA PHE A 70 -17.87 -21.75 0.74
C PHE A 70 -18.47 -21.56 2.15
N ASP A 71 -17.66 -21.53 3.20
CA ASP A 71 -18.11 -21.38 4.58
C ASP A 71 -17.10 -20.55 5.41
N PRO A 72 -16.80 -19.34 4.96
CA PRO A 72 -15.86 -18.48 5.67
C PRO A 72 -16.39 -18.21 7.10
N GLU A 73 -15.56 -18.45 8.12
CA GLU A 73 -15.84 -18.18 9.52
C GLU A 73 -17.12 -18.88 10.07
N GLY A 74 -17.63 -19.93 9.42
CA GLY A 74 -18.87 -20.60 9.82
C GLY A 74 -20.11 -19.70 9.69
N LEU A 75 -20.10 -18.77 8.76
CA LEU A 75 -21.26 -17.95 8.40
C LEU A 75 -22.37 -18.86 7.84
N THR A 76 -23.28 -19.28 8.70
CA THR A 76 -24.36 -20.23 8.35
C THR A 76 -25.66 -19.53 7.99
N PRO A 77 -26.49 -20.16 7.18
CA PRO A 77 -26.37 -21.22 6.17
C PRO A 77 -26.01 -20.71 4.80
N PRO A 78 -25.78 -21.62 3.82
CA PRO A 78 -24.74 -21.46 2.78
C PRO A 78 -24.62 -20.02 2.36
N TYR A 79 -23.47 -19.44 2.69
CA TYR A 79 -23.33 -18.00 2.72
C TYR A 79 -22.78 -17.45 1.40
N ASP A 80 -22.67 -18.23 0.36
CA ASP A 80 -22.43 -17.70 -0.97
C ASP A 80 -23.79 -17.34 -1.63
N PRO A 81 -24.12 -16.03 -1.72
CA PRO A 81 -25.34 -15.62 -2.41
C PRO A 81 -25.32 -15.96 -3.91
N SER A 82 -24.18 -16.31 -4.48
CA SER A 82 -24.05 -16.78 -5.86
C SER A 82 -24.28 -18.29 -5.97
N GLU A 83 -24.13 -19.07 -4.87
CA GLU A 83 -24.32 -20.53 -4.92
C GLU A 83 -25.80 -20.91 -5.15
N GLY A 84 -26.03 -21.57 -6.28
CA GLY A 84 -27.35 -22.06 -6.66
C GLY A 84 -28.33 -21.02 -7.20
N THR A 85 -27.94 -19.77 -7.29
CA THR A 85 -28.63 -18.69 -8.01
C THR A 85 -27.93 -18.43 -9.34
N PRO A 86 -28.64 -18.26 -10.47
CA PRO A 86 -28.00 -17.80 -11.69
C PRO A 86 -27.30 -16.45 -11.45
N ILE A 87 -26.00 -16.36 -11.72
CA ILE A 87 -25.25 -15.11 -11.72
C ILE A 87 -25.55 -14.46 -13.07
N PRO A 88 -26.09 -13.24 -13.11
CA PRO A 88 -26.54 -12.66 -14.38
C PRO A 88 -25.41 -12.02 -15.19
N ASP A 89 -24.27 -11.68 -14.56
CA ASP A 89 -23.17 -10.95 -15.15
C ASP A 89 -21.82 -11.53 -14.73
N PRO A 90 -20.84 -11.72 -15.63
CA PRO A 90 -19.53 -12.30 -15.32
C PRO A 90 -18.58 -11.37 -14.57
N HIS A 91 -18.95 -10.11 -14.33
CA HIS A 91 -18.08 -9.06 -13.79
C HIS A 91 -17.37 -9.50 -12.50
N GLY A 92 -18.09 -9.92 -11.47
CA GLY A 92 -17.49 -10.39 -10.22
C GLY A 92 -16.62 -11.65 -10.37
N THR A 93 -16.88 -12.49 -11.38
CA THR A 93 -16.00 -13.63 -11.69
C THR A 93 -14.67 -13.15 -12.27
N ALA A 94 -14.68 -12.14 -13.14
CA ALA A 94 -13.46 -11.54 -13.68
C ALA A 94 -12.65 -10.80 -12.59
N VAL A 95 -13.32 -10.05 -11.72
CA VAL A 95 -12.71 -9.42 -10.55
C VAL A 95 -11.99 -10.46 -9.66
N ALA A 96 -12.68 -11.54 -9.31
CA ALA A 96 -12.12 -12.64 -8.50
C ALA A 96 -10.87 -13.29 -9.14
N GLY A 97 -10.84 -13.41 -10.46
CA GLY A 97 -9.70 -13.96 -11.20
C GLY A 97 -8.46 -13.10 -11.17
N ILE A 98 -8.61 -11.76 -11.12
CA ILE A 98 -7.49 -10.83 -10.95
C ILE A 98 -6.91 -10.96 -9.54
N ILE A 99 -7.76 -11.09 -8.52
CA ILE A 99 -7.31 -11.22 -7.12
C ILE A 99 -6.59 -12.55 -6.92
N ALA A 100 -7.29 -13.68 -7.17
CA ALA A 100 -6.90 -14.99 -6.69
C ALA A 100 -7.15 -16.12 -7.73
N GLY A 101 -6.92 -15.85 -9.01
CA GLY A 101 -6.82 -16.91 -10.01
C GLY A 101 -5.76 -17.91 -9.57
N ASP A 102 -6.15 -19.19 -9.37
CA ASP A 102 -5.32 -20.23 -8.78
C ASP A 102 -4.09 -20.56 -9.66
N ASN A 103 -2.93 -20.65 -9.02
CA ASN A 103 -1.66 -21.03 -9.65
C ASN A 103 -1.57 -22.55 -9.96
N ASN A 104 -2.60 -23.09 -10.57
CA ASN A 104 -2.75 -24.51 -10.90
C ASN A 104 -2.25 -24.89 -12.31
N GLY A 105 -1.68 -23.93 -13.04
CA GLY A 105 -1.21 -24.12 -14.43
C GLY A 105 -2.33 -24.07 -15.46
N VAL A 106 -3.51 -23.56 -15.10
CA VAL A 106 -4.69 -23.41 -15.97
C VAL A 106 -5.08 -21.94 -16.03
N GLY A 107 -5.30 -21.39 -17.22
CA GLY A 107 -5.81 -20.03 -17.42
C GLY A 107 -4.89 -18.92 -16.97
N THR A 108 -5.39 -18.06 -16.10
CA THR A 108 -4.70 -16.88 -15.54
C THR A 108 -4.14 -17.18 -14.15
N THR A 109 -3.29 -16.28 -13.64
CA THR A 109 -2.78 -16.30 -12.26
C THR A 109 -3.20 -15.00 -11.57
N GLY A 110 -3.81 -15.07 -10.40
CA GLY A 110 -4.18 -13.90 -9.62
C GLY A 110 -2.95 -13.17 -9.02
N VAL A 111 -3.12 -11.93 -8.60
CA VAL A 111 -2.07 -11.16 -7.91
C VAL A 111 -1.68 -11.82 -6.59
N ALA A 112 -2.66 -12.34 -5.85
CA ALA A 112 -2.48 -13.15 -4.64
C ALA A 112 -3.07 -14.56 -4.86
N PRO A 113 -2.37 -15.43 -5.60
CA PRO A 113 -2.95 -16.66 -6.19
C PRO A 113 -3.29 -17.75 -5.18
N ASN A 114 -2.94 -17.61 -3.90
CA ASN A 114 -3.28 -18.53 -2.82
C ASN A 114 -4.21 -17.91 -1.76
N SER A 115 -4.73 -16.68 -1.98
CA SER A 115 -5.73 -16.09 -1.11
C SER A 115 -7.08 -16.81 -1.22
N ASN A 116 -7.80 -16.90 -0.10
CA ASN A 116 -9.17 -17.40 -0.09
C ASN A 116 -10.14 -16.29 -0.51
N ILE A 117 -11.07 -16.58 -1.40
CA ILE A 117 -12.08 -15.62 -1.86
C ILE A 117 -13.50 -16.12 -1.58
N THR A 118 -14.41 -15.17 -1.28
CA THR A 118 -15.85 -15.41 -1.20
C THR A 118 -16.61 -14.32 -1.95
N GLY A 119 -17.49 -14.69 -2.88
CA GLY A 119 -18.29 -13.77 -3.66
C GLY A 119 -19.57 -13.36 -2.95
N PHE A 120 -19.86 -12.05 -2.92
CA PHE A 120 -21.11 -11.49 -2.43
C PHE A 120 -21.82 -10.77 -3.57
N ARG A 121 -23.09 -11.14 -3.75
CA ARG A 121 -23.90 -10.51 -4.79
C ARG A 121 -24.51 -9.22 -4.28
N ASN A 122 -24.09 -8.10 -4.84
CA ASN A 122 -24.78 -6.83 -4.66
C ASN A 122 -25.94 -6.75 -5.66
N THR A 123 -27.17 -6.87 -5.15
CA THR A 123 -28.37 -6.91 -6.00
C THR A 123 -28.72 -5.55 -6.60
N ASP A 124 -28.22 -4.47 -6.01
CA ASP A 124 -28.47 -3.12 -6.50
C ASP A 124 -27.71 -2.83 -7.81
N MET A 125 -26.57 -3.53 -8.06
CA MET A 125 -25.85 -3.46 -9.34
C MET A 125 -26.61 -4.09 -10.51
N LEU A 126 -27.68 -4.84 -10.24
CA LEU A 126 -28.34 -5.73 -11.24
C LEU A 126 -29.70 -5.21 -11.69
N SER A 127 -30.11 -4.04 -11.26
CA SER A 127 -31.42 -3.50 -11.64
C SER A 127 -31.34 -2.83 -13.01
N ASP A 128 -31.73 -3.54 -14.08
CA ASP A 128 -31.92 -3.01 -15.44
C ASP A 128 -32.91 -1.83 -15.51
N GLU A 129 -33.65 -1.57 -14.43
CA GLU A 129 -34.70 -0.55 -14.35
C GLU A 129 -34.29 0.68 -13.53
N ALA A 130 -33.19 0.64 -12.77
CA ALA A 130 -32.86 1.72 -11.84
C ALA A 130 -31.74 2.62 -12.38
N SER A 131 -32.16 3.73 -12.80
CA SER A 131 -31.33 4.82 -13.31
C SER A 131 -30.56 5.56 -12.25
N ILE A 132 -31.07 5.61 -11.03
CA ILE A 132 -30.42 6.20 -9.87
C ILE A 132 -30.52 5.18 -8.76
N VAL A 133 -29.45 4.42 -8.57
CA VAL A 133 -29.42 3.33 -7.61
C VAL A 133 -29.40 3.92 -6.20
N LYS A 134 -30.51 3.82 -5.49
CA LYS A 134 -30.43 3.88 -4.03
C LYS A 134 -29.84 2.55 -3.60
N ILE A 135 -28.65 2.58 -2.96
CA ILE A 135 -28.08 1.39 -2.34
C ILE A 135 -29.03 1.02 -1.20
N THR A 136 -29.81 -0.04 -1.42
CA THR A 136 -30.89 -0.46 -0.48
C THR A 136 -30.54 -1.73 0.27
N ASP A 137 -29.59 -2.53 -0.26
CA ASP A 137 -29.09 -3.75 0.36
C ASP A 137 -27.64 -3.57 0.84
N VAL A 138 -27.48 -3.19 2.10
CA VAL A 138 -26.17 -3.05 2.77
C VAL A 138 -25.63 -4.39 3.31
N THR A 139 -26.43 -5.47 3.24
CA THR A 139 -26.05 -6.78 3.79
C THR A 139 -24.71 -7.30 3.28
N PRO A 140 -24.35 -7.17 1.98
CA PRO A 140 -23.03 -7.58 1.50
C PRO A 140 -21.89 -6.84 2.21
N LEU A 141 -22.03 -5.53 2.48
CA LEU A 141 -21.03 -4.73 3.18
C LEU A 141 -20.93 -5.07 4.67
N GLU A 142 -22.08 -5.27 5.36
CA GLU A 142 -22.11 -5.66 6.77
C GLU A 142 -21.38 -6.98 7.04
N ARG A 143 -21.27 -7.85 6.02
CA ARG A 143 -20.60 -9.14 6.12
C ARG A 143 -19.10 -9.05 5.98
N GLN A 144 -18.58 -7.93 5.51
CA GLN A 144 -17.15 -7.79 5.24
C GLN A 144 -16.28 -7.77 6.49
N ALA A 145 -16.85 -7.52 7.66
CA ALA A 145 -16.15 -7.67 8.94
C ALA A 145 -15.59 -9.10 9.20
N ALA A 146 -16.04 -10.10 8.44
CA ALA A 146 -15.53 -11.47 8.53
C ALA A 146 -14.29 -11.73 7.62
N PHE A 147 -13.84 -10.75 6.85
CA PHE A 147 -12.76 -10.88 5.89
C PHE A 147 -11.60 -9.93 6.20
N ASP A 148 -10.41 -10.31 5.77
CA ASP A 148 -9.22 -9.46 5.89
C ASP A 148 -9.31 -8.27 4.94
N ILE A 149 -9.81 -8.51 3.73
CA ILE A 149 -9.95 -7.51 2.67
C ILE A 149 -11.36 -7.58 2.08
N SER A 150 -11.93 -6.42 1.75
CA SER A 150 -13.16 -6.28 0.98
C SER A 150 -12.87 -5.58 -0.34
N ASN A 151 -13.05 -6.28 -1.46
CA ASN A 151 -12.96 -5.70 -2.79
C ASN A 151 -14.32 -5.24 -3.28
N ASN A 152 -14.41 -3.98 -3.73
CA ASN A 152 -15.63 -3.32 -4.17
C ASN A 152 -15.41 -2.67 -5.55
N SER A 153 -15.69 -3.42 -6.62
CA SER A 153 -15.54 -2.94 -8.00
C SER A 153 -16.85 -2.36 -8.54
N TRP A 154 -17.51 -1.52 -7.73
CA TRP A 154 -18.80 -0.89 -8.04
C TRP A 154 -18.96 0.45 -7.31
N GLY A 155 -19.92 1.26 -7.74
CA GLY A 155 -20.24 2.53 -7.07
C GLY A 155 -21.33 3.29 -7.82
N PRO A 156 -21.90 4.35 -7.21
CA PRO A 156 -22.81 5.24 -7.90
C PRO A 156 -22.10 6.10 -8.96
N ASN A 157 -22.84 6.45 -10.01
CA ASN A 157 -22.30 7.25 -11.12
C ASN A 157 -22.64 8.76 -11.02
N ASN A 158 -23.55 9.13 -10.13
CA ASN A 158 -23.99 10.52 -10.00
C ASN A 158 -23.46 11.14 -8.69
N PRO A 159 -23.14 12.44 -8.68
CA PRO A 159 -22.65 13.12 -7.49
C PRO A 159 -23.60 13.02 -6.30
N PHE A 160 -23.04 12.81 -5.09
CA PHE A 160 -23.73 12.83 -3.79
C PHE A 160 -24.82 11.76 -3.59
N GLN A 161 -24.85 10.73 -4.44
CA GLN A 161 -25.90 9.73 -4.43
C GLN A 161 -25.84 8.82 -3.19
N ASP A 162 -24.65 8.55 -2.66
CA ASP A 162 -24.36 7.75 -1.46
C ASP A 162 -24.00 8.59 -0.22
N ASN A 163 -24.48 9.85 -0.19
CA ASN A 163 -24.23 10.78 0.91
C ASN A 163 -24.58 10.15 2.27
N PHE A 164 -23.59 9.97 3.14
CA PHE A 164 -23.73 9.33 4.45
C PHE A 164 -24.69 10.07 5.41
N ASN A 165 -24.92 11.37 5.21
CA ASN A 165 -25.94 12.11 5.95
C ASN A 165 -27.35 11.65 5.58
N LYS A 166 -27.55 11.11 4.36
CA LYS A 166 -28.82 10.61 3.84
C LYS A 166 -28.95 9.09 3.88
N ALA A 167 -27.82 8.37 3.89
CA ALA A 167 -27.71 6.91 3.94
C ALA A 167 -26.73 6.46 5.06
N PRO A 168 -27.02 6.71 6.35
CA PRO A 168 -26.12 6.42 7.45
C PRO A 168 -25.80 4.91 7.61
N GLU A 169 -26.67 4.03 7.10
CA GLU A 169 -26.48 2.58 7.11
C GLU A 169 -25.24 2.13 6.31
N LEU A 170 -24.84 2.87 5.28
CA LEU A 170 -23.62 2.61 4.53
C LEU A 170 -22.38 2.89 5.39
N LYS A 171 -22.39 4.03 6.07
CA LYS A 171 -21.33 4.40 7.00
C LYS A 171 -21.20 3.39 8.14
N GLU A 172 -22.35 3.00 8.75
CA GLU A 172 -22.39 2.01 9.83
C GLU A 172 -21.82 0.65 9.39
N ALA A 173 -22.07 0.22 8.14
CA ALA A 173 -21.53 -1.02 7.61
C ALA A 173 -19.99 -0.97 7.45
N LEU A 174 -19.44 0.14 6.93
CA LEU A 174 -17.99 0.34 6.86
C LEU A 174 -17.35 0.37 8.25
N GLU A 175 -17.91 1.18 9.17
CA GLU A 175 -17.42 1.28 10.55
C GLU A 175 -17.47 -0.07 11.30
N ALA A 176 -18.43 -0.94 11.00
CA ALA A 176 -18.48 -2.29 11.55
C ALA A 176 -17.28 -3.13 11.06
N GLY A 177 -16.93 -3.07 9.77
CA GLY A 177 -15.74 -3.73 9.22
C GLY A 177 -14.45 -3.22 9.85
N ILE A 178 -14.33 -1.91 10.03
CA ILE A 178 -13.15 -1.28 10.65
C ILE A 178 -13.01 -1.66 12.13
N THR A 179 -14.11 -1.68 12.88
CA THR A 179 -14.06 -1.87 14.33
C THR A 179 -14.05 -3.33 14.77
N GLN A 180 -14.59 -4.24 13.96
CA GLN A 180 -14.77 -5.65 14.30
C GLN A 180 -13.94 -6.58 13.44
N GLY A 181 -13.53 -6.15 12.23
CA GLY A 181 -12.74 -6.94 11.30
C GLY A 181 -11.34 -7.21 11.86
N ARG A 182 -10.80 -8.38 11.53
CA ARG A 182 -9.44 -8.79 11.87
C ARG A 182 -9.08 -8.59 13.35
N ASP A 183 -10.02 -8.98 14.25
CA ASP A 183 -9.85 -8.82 15.71
C ASP A 183 -9.58 -7.36 16.17
N GLY A 184 -10.07 -6.37 15.40
CA GLY A 184 -9.91 -4.93 15.68
C GLY A 184 -8.80 -4.25 14.89
N LEU A 185 -8.02 -4.97 14.07
CA LEU A 185 -7.09 -4.37 13.10
C LEU A 185 -7.82 -3.68 11.94
N GLY A 186 -9.08 -4.04 11.71
CA GLY A 186 -9.95 -3.52 10.66
C GLY A 186 -9.82 -4.25 9.33
N THR A 187 -10.97 -4.48 8.69
CA THR A 187 -11.02 -4.96 7.30
C THR A 187 -10.47 -3.89 6.36
N VAL A 188 -9.61 -4.28 5.42
CA VAL A 188 -9.08 -3.38 4.38
C VAL A 188 -10.12 -3.24 3.26
N PHE A 189 -10.76 -2.09 3.14
CA PHE A 189 -11.73 -1.82 2.09
C PHE A 189 -11.07 -1.19 0.86
N VAL A 190 -11.11 -1.88 -0.28
CA VAL A 190 -10.62 -1.39 -1.57
C VAL A 190 -11.79 -1.09 -2.49
N TRP A 191 -11.79 0.11 -3.07
CA TRP A 191 -12.90 0.60 -3.89
C TRP A 191 -12.44 1.14 -5.24
N ALA A 192 -13.17 0.79 -6.31
CA ALA A 192 -12.97 1.37 -7.63
C ALA A 192 -13.39 2.84 -7.66
N ALA A 193 -12.54 3.74 -8.20
CA ALA A 193 -12.79 5.19 -8.21
C ALA A 193 -13.98 5.62 -9.09
N GLY A 194 -14.35 4.80 -10.08
CA GLY A 194 -15.44 5.08 -11.03
C GLY A 194 -14.95 5.29 -12.46
N ASN A 195 -15.86 5.15 -13.43
CA ASN A 195 -15.55 5.10 -14.86
C ASN A 195 -16.28 6.17 -15.70
N SER A 196 -16.85 7.19 -15.08
CA SER A 196 -17.76 8.12 -15.75
C SER A 196 -17.19 9.54 -15.90
N ARG A 197 -15.86 9.73 -15.76
CA ARG A 197 -15.21 11.03 -15.90
C ARG A 197 -15.48 11.66 -17.27
N GLN A 198 -15.18 10.94 -18.35
CA GLN A 198 -15.28 11.48 -19.70
C GLN A 198 -16.73 11.76 -20.14
N GLU A 199 -17.68 10.96 -19.65
CA GLU A 199 -19.08 11.05 -20.07
C GLU A 199 -19.90 11.99 -19.18
N LEU A 200 -19.65 11.96 -17.87
CA LEU A 200 -20.48 12.64 -16.87
C LEU A 200 -19.73 13.68 -16.03
N GLY A 201 -18.43 13.88 -16.24
CA GLY A 201 -17.59 14.70 -15.36
C GLY A 201 -17.48 14.15 -13.93
N HIS A 202 -17.62 12.83 -13.77
CA HIS A 202 -17.61 12.19 -12.45
C HIS A 202 -16.24 12.30 -11.79
N HIS A 203 -16.26 12.57 -10.50
CA HIS A 203 -15.09 12.71 -9.63
C HIS A 203 -15.22 11.74 -8.45
N ALA A 204 -14.17 11.03 -8.09
CA ALA A 204 -14.20 10.03 -7.02
C ALA A 204 -14.62 10.62 -5.66
N ASN A 205 -14.32 11.91 -5.44
CA ASN A 205 -14.65 12.62 -4.21
C ASN A 205 -16.14 12.99 -4.07
N TYR A 206 -16.97 12.72 -5.11
CA TYR A 206 -18.41 13.00 -5.04
C TYR A 206 -19.23 11.89 -4.38
N ASN A 207 -18.59 10.78 -4.02
CA ASN A 207 -19.22 9.62 -3.40
C ASN A 207 -18.56 9.28 -2.06
N ASN A 208 -19.38 9.11 -1.00
CA ASN A 208 -18.84 8.82 0.33
C ASN A 208 -18.31 7.40 0.49
N LEU A 209 -18.67 6.45 -0.36
CA LEU A 209 -18.06 5.12 -0.37
C LEU A 209 -16.62 5.16 -0.88
N THR A 210 -16.30 6.04 -1.83
CA THR A 210 -14.94 6.20 -2.37
C THR A 210 -14.12 7.23 -1.63
N ASN A 211 -14.74 8.25 -1.01
CA ASN A 211 -14.01 9.28 -0.27
C ASN A 211 -13.98 9.07 1.25
N SER A 212 -14.51 7.96 1.75
CA SER A 212 -14.39 7.61 3.15
C SER A 212 -12.93 7.36 3.55
N ARG A 213 -12.49 7.90 4.68
CA ARG A 213 -11.14 7.62 5.21
C ARG A 213 -10.90 6.13 5.53
N HIS A 214 -11.94 5.32 5.51
CA HIS A 214 -11.89 3.88 5.74
C HIS A 214 -11.70 3.08 4.45
N THR A 215 -11.65 3.74 3.29
CA THR A 215 -11.58 3.09 1.99
C THR A 215 -10.36 3.52 1.19
N ILE A 216 -9.82 2.59 0.42
CA ILE A 216 -8.73 2.82 -0.54
C ILE A 216 -9.38 3.02 -1.91
N ALA A 217 -9.45 4.26 -2.38
CA ALA A 217 -9.96 4.57 -3.72
C ALA A 217 -8.86 4.36 -4.77
N VAL A 218 -9.16 3.56 -5.80
CA VAL A 218 -8.19 3.12 -6.81
C VAL A 218 -8.56 3.64 -8.18
N ALA A 219 -7.67 4.45 -8.78
CA ALA A 219 -7.79 4.95 -10.15
C ALA A 219 -7.33 3.93 -11.20
N ALA A 220 -7.69 4.15 -12.47
CA ALA A 220 -7.28 3.30 -13.58
C ALA A 220 -6.27 3.99 -14.50
N ILE A 221 -5.21 3.26 -14.86
CA ILE A 221 -4.21 3.65 -15.86
C ILE A 221 -4.10 2.60 -16.97
N ASP A 222 -3.50 2.99 -18.08
CA ASP A 222 -3.20 2.09 -19.20
C ASP A 222 -1.81 1.45 -19.09
N GLY A 223 -1.46 0.59 -20.06
CA GLY A 223 -0.16 -0.07 -20.12
C GLY A 223 1.03 0.82 -20.51
N GLN A 224 0.82 2.13 -20.67
CA GLN A 224 1.87 3.14 -20.82
C GLN A 224 2.09 3.94 -19.53
N GLY A 225 1.22 3.73 -18.52
CA GLY A 225 1.23 4.45 -17.26
C GLY A 225 0.41 5.74 -17.27
N ILE A 226 -0.43 5.94 -18.30
CA ILE A 226 -1.24 7.13 -18.48
C ILE A 226 -2.63 6.89 -17.91
N ALA A 227 -3.24 7.91 -17.28
CA ALA A 227 -4.58 7.82 -16.72
C ALA A 227 -5.61 7.45 -17.82
N ALA A 228 -6.44 6.44 -17.53
CA ALA A 228 -7.51 6.06 -18.43
C ALA A 228 -8.54 7.20 -18.53
N PRO A 229 -8.99 7.60 -19.74
CA PRO A 229 -9.86 8.78 -19.91
C PRO A 229 -11.16 8.70 -19.11
N TYR A 230 -11.66 7.50 -18.87
CA TYR A 230 -12.88 7.26 -18.09
C TYR A 230 -12.67 7.30 -16.59
N SER A 231 -11.41 7.11 -16.11
CA SER A 231 -11.11 7.01 -14.68
C SER A 231 -11.47 8.28 -13.94
N SER A 232 -12.28 8.16 -12.89
CA SER A 232 -12.66 9.30 -12.05
C SER A 232 -11.45 9.78 -11.26
N GLN A 233 -11.18 11.07 -11.34
CA GLN A 233 -10.11 11.76 -10.61
C GLN A 233 -10.57 12.15 -9.19
N GLY A 234 -9.64 12.55 -8.31
CA GLY A 234 -9.99 13.10 -7.00
C GLY A 234 -8.82 13.22 -6.03
N ALA A 235 -8.87 14.20 -5.14
CA ALA A 235 -7.92 14.34 -4.06
C ALA A 235 -8.02 13.22 -2.99
N ASN A 236 -9.06 12.39 -3.06
CA ASN A 236 -9.30 11.22 -2.21
C ASN A 236 -8.72 9.92 -2.77
N LEU A 237 -8.14 9.94 -3.98
CA LEU A 237 -7.47 8.76 -4.53
C LEU A 237 -6.23 8.42 -3.71
N LEU A 238 -6.06 7.13 -3.38
CA LEU A 238 -4.84 6.71 -2.71
C LEU A 238 -3.78 6.27 -3.74
N VAL A 239 -4.13 5.33 -4.61
CA VAL A 239 -3.22 4.80 -5.64
C VAL A 239 -3.95 4.54 -6.95
N SER A 240 -3.18 4.26 -8.00
CA SER A 240 -3.67 3.78 -9.27
C SER A 240 -3.19 2.36 -9.58
N ALA A 241 -3.95 1.65 -10.42
CA ALA A 241 -3.55 0.35 -10.98
C ALA A 241 -4.13 0.22 -12.41
N PHE A 242 -3.90 -0.91 -13.07
CA PHE A 242 -4.23 -1.06 -14.49
C PHE A 242 -5.71 -1.33 -14.73
N GLY A 243 -6.32 -0.51 -15.57
CA GLY A 243 -7.72 -0.64 -15.97
C GLY A 243 -7.93 -0.66 -17.50
N ASP A 244 -6.84 -0.59 -18.28
CA ASP A 244 -6.82 -0.37 -19.73
C ASP A 244 -7.23 1.04 -20.17
N GLY A 245 -6.79 1.45 -21.38
CA GLY A 245 -7.17 2.70 -22.04
C GLY A 245 -8.48 2.61 -22.81
N ASP A 246 -8.79 3.58 -23.67
CA ASP A 246 -10.01 3.68 -24.44
C ASP A 246 -10.17 2.70 -25.63
N GLY A 247 -9.33 1.67 -25.69
CA GLY A 247 -9.54 0.45 -26.48
C GLY A 247 -9.34 0.53 -27.99
N GLU A 248 -8.98 1.66 -28.61
CA GLU A 248 -8.85 1.75 -30.07
C GLU A 248 -7.40 1.68 -30.60
N GLU A 249 -6.38 2.04 -29.82
CA GLU A 249 -4.99 2.09 -30.30
C GLU A 249 -4.03 1.06 -29.66
N ILE A 250 -4.35 0.52 -28.48
CA ILE A 250 -3.54 -0.50 -27.81
C ILE A 250 -4.37 -1.78 -27.67
N PRO A 251 -4.07 -2.85 -28.42
CA PRO A 251 -4.77 -4.14 -28.24
C PRO A 251 -4.36 -4.77 -26.91
N GLY A 252 -5.33 -5.12 -26.11
CA GLY A 252 -5.11 -5.95 -24.94
C GLY A 252 -5.52 -5.29 -23.64
N THR A 253 -6.76 -5.48 -23.32
CA THR A 253 -7.38 -5.27 -22.04
C THR A 253 -6.86 -6.24 -20.98
N ILE A 254 -7.40 -6.20 -19.80
CA ILE A 254 -6.98 -7.05 -18.69
C ILE A 254 -7.46 -8.49 -18.90
N ALA A 255 -6.52 -9.44 -18.86
CA ALA A 255 -6.82 -10.87 -18.94
C ALA A 255 -7.24 -11.40 -17.56
N SER A 256 -8.41 -12.08 -17.51
CA SER A 256 -8.95 -12.67 -16.28
C SER A 256 -9.87 -13.88 -16.58
N THR A 257 -10.43 -14.45 -15.52
CA THR A 257 -11.49 -15.46 -15.60
C THR A 257 -12.78 -14.85 -16.15
N ASP A 258 -13.62 -15.70 -16.78
CA ASP A 258 -14.93 -15.36 -17.34
C ASP A 258 -15.92 -16.46 -16.97
N PHE A 259 -17.20 -16.32 -17.26
CA PHE A 259 -18.11 -17.45 -17.11
C PHE A 259 -17.68 -18.64 -17.96
N MET A 260 -17.75 -19.83 -17.36
CA MET A 260 -17.46 -21.05 -18.10
C MET A 260 -18.47 -21.23 -19.23
N GLY A 261 -17.98 -21.29 -20.46
CA GLY A 261 -18.78 -21.53 -21.67
C GLY A 261 -19.08 -20.26 -22.46
N VAL A 262 -20.30 -20.10 -22.97
CA VAL A 262 -20.63 -19.08 -24.00
C VAL A 262 -21.37 -17.85 -23.43
N GLU A 263 -21.54 -17.75 -22.13
CA GLU A 263 -22.39 -16.73 -21.50
C GLU A 263 -21.60 -15.56 -20.89
N GLY A 264 -20.26 -15.52 -21.10
CA GLY A 264 -19.39 -14.47 -20.58
C GLY A 264 -19.07 -13.34 -21.56
N TYR A 265 -18.05 -12.55 -21.25
CA TYR A 265 -17.53 -11.45 -22.08
C TYR A 265 -17.03 -11.91 -23.45
N ASN A 266 -16.55 -13.15 -23.56
CA ASN A 266 -16.03 -13.74 -24.80
C ASN A 266 -16.91 -14.86 -25.33
N PRO A 267 -18.04 -14.57 -25.97
CA PRO A 267 -18.90 -15.60 -26.54
C PRO A 267 -18.23 -16.37 -27.71
N ASN A 268 -17.09 -15.92 -28.19
CA ASN A 268 -16.52 -16.43 -29.43
C ASN A 268 -15.01 -16.69 -29.42
N GLU A 269 -14.16 -16.37 -28.43
CA GLU A 269 -12.73 -16.74 -28.57
C GLU A 269 -11.74 -15.92 -27.71
N VAL A 270 -11.22 -16.47 -26.64
CA VAL A 270 -9.84 -16.23 -26.19
C VAL A 270 -8.94 -17.24 -26.88
N THR A 271 -7.95 -16.80 -27.62
CA THR A 271 -6.94 -17.70 -28.19
C THR A 271 -5.85 -17.97 -27.14
N VAL A 272 -5.83 -19.17 -26.58
CA VAL A 272 -4.65 -19.69 -25.88
C VAL A 272 -3.54 -20.02 -26.90
N PRO A 273 -2.25 -20.11 -26.52
CA PRO A 273 -1.09 -20.22 -27.41
C PRO A 273 -1.14 -21.34 -28.48
N GLU A 274 -2.03 -22.31 -28.40
CA GLU A 274 -2.20 -23.37 -29.37
C GLU A 274 -3.41 -23.18 -30.32
N ASN A 275 -3.95 -21.97 -30.44
CA ASN A 275 -5.16 -21.64 -31.22
C ASN A 275 -6.42 -22.40 -30.78
N THR A 276 -6.50 -22.86 -29.54
CA THR A 276 -7.70 -23.48 -28.99
C THR A 276 -8.55 -22.41 -28.32
N PRO A 277 -9.79 -22.15 -28.75
CA PRO A 277 -10.68 -21.22 -28.08
C PRO A 277 -10.95 -21.70 -26.64
N ASN A 278 -10.67 -20.86 -25.63
CA ASN A 278 -11.11 -21.11 -24.28
C ASN A 278 -12.11 -20.01 -23.89
N LEU A 279 -13.36 -20.40 -23.70
CA LEU A 279 -14.46 -19.47 -23.39
C LEU A 279 -14.63 -19.20 -21.90
N ASN A 280 -13.75 -19.77 -21.08
CA ASN A 280 -13.78 -19.60 -19.62
C ASN A 280 -12.96 -18.38 -19.15
N TYR A 281 -12.33 -17.66 -20.08
CA TYR A 281 -11.47 -16.53 -19.79
C TYR A 281 -11.77 -15.35 -20.72
N THR A 282 -11.53 -14.15 -20.23
CA THR A 282 -11.61 -12.92 -21.01
C THR A 282 -10.24 -12.25 -21.12
N ASN A 283 -10.01 -11.51 -22.20
CA ASN A 283 -8.96 -10.52 -22.33
C ASN A 283 -9.55 -9.15 -22.67
N ARG A 284 -10.78 -8.89 -22.22
CA ARG A 284 -11.55 -7.67 -22.50
C ARG A 284 -12.07 -7.02 -21.21
N PHE A 285 -11.57 -7.44 -20.08
CA PHE A 285 -11.94 -6.79 -18.82
C PHE A 285 -11.23 -5.45 -18.70
N SER A 286 -11.90 -4.43 -18.18
CA SER A 286 -11.37 -3.05 -18.10
C SER A 286 -12.06 -2.25 -17.00
N GLY A 287 -11.68 -0.97 -16.88
CA GLY A 287 -12.26 -0.06 -15.91
C GLY A 287 -11.51 -0.06 -14.57
N THR A 288 -11.85 0.87 -13.70
CA THR A 288 -11.41 0.86 -12.30
C THR A 288 -11.85 -0.41 -11.57
N SER A 289 -12.80 -1.14 -12.15
CA SER A 289 -13.19 -2.50 -11.73
C SER A 289 -12.07 -3.53 -11.87
N ALA A 290 -11.11 -3.32 -12.77
CA ALA A 290 -9.92 -4.16 -12.91
C ALA A 290 -8.78 -3.67 -11.99
N SER A 291 -8.70 -2.35 -11.75
CA SER A 291 -7.65 -1.75 -10.91
C SER A 291 -7.81 -2.10 -9.43
N ALA A 292 -9.02 -1.98 -8.89
CA ALA A 292 -9.29 -2.28 -7.48
C ALA A 292 -8.89 -3.71 -7.06
N PRO A 293 -9.22 -4.79 -7.80
CA PRO A 293 -8.79 -6.14 -7.43
C PRO A 293 -7.27 -6.37 -7.51
N MET A 294 -6.53 -5.60 -8.32
CA MET A 294 -5.07 -5.65 -8.30
C MET A 294 -4.52 -5.13 -6.97
N VAL A 295 -5.03 -4.01 -6.49
CA VAL A 295 -4.66 -3.45 -5.17
C VAL A 295 -5.11 -4.37 -4.04
N SER A 296 -6.30 -4.99 -4.13
CA SER A 296 -6.75 -6.01 -3.17
C SER A 296 -5.81 -7.21 -3.11
N GLY A 297 -5.27 -7.63 -4.26
CA GLY A 297 -4.27 -8.69 -4.33
C GLY A 297 -2.94 -8.28 -3.69
N VAL A 298 -2.43 -7.06 -3.99
CA VAL A 298 -1.20 -6.54 -3.35
C VAL A 298 -1.39 -6.43 -1.83
N ALA A 299 -2.53 -5.91 -1.35
CA ALA A 299 -2.84 -5.91 0.07
C ALA A 299 -2.88 -7.32 0.67
N GLY A 300 -3.34 -8.32 -0.10
CA GLY A 300 -3.29 -9.73 0.30
C GLY A 300 -1.87 -10.25 0.51
N LEU A 301 -0.93 -9.90 -0.37
CA LEU A 301 0.50 -10.23 -0.21
C LEU A 301 1.12 -9.51 1.00
N MET A 302 0.77 -8.23 1.22
CA MET A 302 1.21 -7.47 2.40
C MET A 302 0.73 -8.10 3.71
N LEU A 303 -0.53 -8.57 3.76
CA LEU A 303 -1.10 -9.18 4.97
C LEU A 303 -0.57 -10.60 5.22
N GLU A 304 -0.13 -11.35 4.20
CA GLU A 304 0.64 -12.58 4.39
C GLU A 304 2.02 -12.26 4.96
N ALA A 305 2.72 -11.25 4.43
CA ALA A 305 4.03 -10.82 4.91
C ALA A 305 3.98 -10.32 6.36
N ASN A 306 2.91 -9.58 6.70
CA ASN A 306 2.70 -9.08 8.07
C ASN A 306 1.21 -9.07 8.45
N PRO A 307 0.71 -10.13 9.10
CA PRO A 307 -0.69 -10.24 9.50
C PRO A 307 -1.10 -9.28 10.63
N HIS A 308 -0.14 -8.57 11.22
CA HIS A 308 -0.38 -7.62 12.30
C HIS A 308 -0.63 -6.18 11.84
N LEU A 309 -0.55 -5.90 10.54
CA LEU A 309 -0.87 -4.57 10.01
C LEU A 309 -2.33 -4.19 10.29
N GLY A 310 -2.56 -3.00 10.82
CA GLY A 310 -3.88 -2.38 10.85
C GLY A 310 -4.31 -1.92 9.44
N TYR A 311 -5.60 -1.62 9.26
CA TYR A 311 -6.08 -1.12 7.96
C TYR A 311 -5.42 0.22 7.56
N ARG A 312 -5.07 1.07 8.55
CA ARG A 312 -4.36 2.35 8.34
C ARG A 312 -2.89 2.11 7.95
N ASP A 313 -2.23 1.07 8.51
CA ASP A 313 -0.89 0.68 8.08
C ASP A 313 -0.87 0.28 6.61
N VAL A 314 -1.87 -0.49 6.16
CA VAL A 314 -1.98 -0.89 4.75
C VAL A 314 -2.17 0.32 3.84
N GLN A 315 -2.99 1.29 4.23
CA GLN A 315 -3.18 2.54 3.47
C GLN A 315 -1.86 3.33 3.37
N GLU A 316 -1.15 3.47 4.47
CA GLU A 316 0.10 4.22 4.54
C GLU A 316 1.22 3.56 3.74
N ILE A 317 1.39 2.24 3.86
CA ILE A 317 2.36 1.49 3.03
C ILE A 317 2.06 1.67 1.55
N LEU A 318 0.79 1.61 1.14
CA LEU A 318 0.41 1.82 -0.27
C LEU A 318 0.75 3.24 -0.74
N ALA A 319 0.57 4.25 0.10
CA ALA A 319 0.93 5.63 -0.22
C ALA A 319 2.46 5.80 -0.38
N TYR A 320 3.25 5.27 0.58
CA TYR A 320 4.71 5.36 0.55
C TYR A 320 5.37 4.51 -0.54
N SER A 321 4.72 3.41 -0.95
CA SER A 321 5.25 2.47 -1.94
C SER A 321 4.84 2.79 -3.38
N ALA A 322 3.86 3.65 -3.59
CA ALA A 322 3.38 3.98 -4.92
C ALA A 322 4.47 4.66 -5.76
N ARG A 323 4.56 4.28 -7.04
CA ARG A 323 5.54 4.84 -7.99
C ARG A 323 4.93 5.98 -8.80
N GLN A 324 5.69 7.06 -8.98
CA GLN A 324 5.31 8.10 -9.93
C GLN A 324 5.29 7.54 -11.35
N ASN A 325 4.10 7.35 -11.92
CA ASN A 325 3.90 7.03 -13.32
C ASN A 325 3.61 8.33 -14.10
N ASP A 326 3.85 8.35 -15.41
CA ASP A 326 3.75 9.56 -16.25
C ASP A 326 4.33 10.84 -15.57
N PRO A 327 5.65 10.90 -15.34
CA PRO A 327 6.28 12.02 -14.62
C PRO A 327 6.21 13.34 -15.39
N THR A 328 5.63 13.35 -16.60
CA THR A 328 5.43 14.55 -17.43
C THR A 328 4.05 15.17 -17.25
N HIS A 329 3.17 14.56 -16.47
CA HIS A 329 1.85 15.09 -16.17
C HIS A 329 1.97 16.38 -15.33
N ASP A 330 1.29 17.45 -15.73
CA ASP A 330 1.45 18.78 -15.14
C ASP A 330 0.87 18.90 -13.71
N ASP A 331 0.00 17.97 -13.27
CA ASP A 331 -0.70 18.02 -11.97
C ASP A 331 0.04 17.32 -10.83
N TRP A 332 1.28 16.83 -11.06
CA TRP A 332 2.09 16.30 -9.98
C TRP A 332 2.54 17.40 -9.02
N GLN A 333 2.29 17.21 -7.74
CA GLN A 333 2.79 18.05 -6.67
C GLN A 333 3.49 17.20 -5.60
N PHE A 334 4.46 17.78 -4.90
CA PHE A 334 5.03 17.21 -3.68
C PHE A 334 4.36 17.89 -2.50
N ASN A 335 3.83 17.10 -1.57
CA ASN A 335 3.22 17.62 -0.36
C ASN A 335 4.28 18.08 0.68
N GLY A 336 3.82 18.57 1.84
CA GLY A 336 4.71 19.08 2.88
C GLY A 336 5.27 18.04 3.84
N ALA A 337 5.18 16.73 3.53
CA ALA A 337 5.83 15.70 4.32
C ALA A 337 7.36 15.79 4.23
N GLU A 338 8.06 15.21 5.22
CA GLU A 338 9.53 15.24 5.29
C GLU A 338 10.17 13.86 5.39
N THR A 339 9.35 12.81 5.53
CA THR A 339 9.79 11.46 5.89
C THR A 339 9.94 10.49 4.72
N TRP A 340 9.50 10.86 3.50
CA TRP A 340 9.59 10.02 2.32
C TRP A 340 10.71 10.46 1.40
N ASN A 341 11.70 9.61 1.16
CA ASN A 341 12.84 9.89 0.27
C ASN A 341 13.48 11.27 0.54
N GLY A 342 13.57 11.65 1.83
CA GLY A 342 14.14 12.93 2.29
C GLY A 342 13.26 14.16 2.01
N GLY A 343 11.95 14.02 1.79
CA GLY A 343 11.03 15.13 1.53
C GLY A 343 9.58 14.69 1.43
N GLY A 344 8.75 15.47 0.72
CA GLY A 344 7.33 15.23 0.53
C GLY A 344 7.01 14.09 -0.43
N LEU A 345 5.85 13.45 -0.22
CA LEU A 345 5.27 12.49 -1.16
C LEU A 345 4.73 13.22 -2.40
N HIS A 346 4.89 12.59 -3.55
CA HIS A 346 4.19 13.07 -4.76
C HIS A 346 2.71 12.70 -4.71
N ALA A 347 1.84 13.59 -5.20
CA ALA A 347 0.41 13.38 -5.29
C ALA A 347 -0.15 14.00 -6.58
N ASN A 348 -1.23 13.41 -7.10
CA ASN A 348 -1.86 13.82 -8.35
C ASN A 348 -3.34 13.43 -8.36
N HIS A 349 -4.22 14.30 -8.87
CA HIS A 349 -5.67 14.05 -8.88
C HIS A 349 -6.10 12.89 -9.80
N ASP A 350 -5.27 12.48 -10.78
CA ASP A 350 -5.54 11.35 -11.67
C ASP A 350 -4.98 10.03 -11.14
N TYR A 351 -3.95 10.07 -10.27
CA TYR A 351 -3.17 8.90 -9.90
C TYR A 351 -3.13 8.62 -8.40
N GLY A 352 -3.62 9.52 -7.54
CA GLY A 352 -3.33 9.47 -6.10
C GLY A 352 -1.83 9.66 -5.85
N PHE A 353 -1.24 8.80 -5.04
CA PHE A 353 0.22 8.73 -4.85
C PHE A 353 0.95 7.99 -5.98
N GLY A 354 0.25 7.51 -7.01
CA GLY A 354 0.85 6.87 -8.19
C GLY A 354 0.44 5.41 -8.39
N LEU A 355 1.20 4.72 -9.24
CA LEU A 355 1.00 3.30 -9.54
C LEU A 355 1.40 2.43 -8.35
N VAL A 356 0.51 1.55 -7.92
CA VAL A 356 0.79 0.56 -6.88
C VAL A 356 2.02 -0.29 -7.26
N ASP A 357 2.94 -0.46 -6.31
CA ASP A 357 4.15 -1.26 -6.44
C ASP A 357 4.12 -2.42 -5.45
N GLY A 358 3.90 -3.62 -5.96
CA GLY A 358 3.75 -4.80 -5.11
C GLY A 358 5.04 -5.20 -4.39
N HIS A 359 6.21 -5.03 -5.00
CA HIS A 359 7.48 -5.31 -4.33
C HIS A 359 7.72 -4.34 -3.18
N THR A 360 7.71 -3.05 -3.46
CA THR A 360 7.94 -2.00 -2.47
C THR A 360 6.95 -2.11 -1.31
N ALA A 361 5.65 -2.34 -1.61
CA ALA A 361 4.61 -2.49 -0.59
C ALA A 361 4.84 -3.70 0.33
N VAL A 362 5.22 -4.86 -0.23
CA VAL A 362 5.46 -6.08 0.57
C VAL A 362 6.72 -5.94 1.41
N ARG A 363 7.82 -5.39 0.88
CA ARG A 363 9.06 -5.17 1.64
C ARG A 363 8.87 -4.16 2.79
N LEU A 364 8.11 -3.10 2.56
CA LEU A 364 7.72 -2.19 3.65
C LEU A 364 6.82 -2.89 4.68
N ALA A 365 5.89 -3.74 4.25
CA ALA A 365 5.02 -4.50 5.16
C ALA A 365 5.82 -5.40 6.13
N GLU A 366 6.88 -6.06 5.66
CA GLU A 366 7.77 -6.89 6.49
C GLU A 366 8.40 -6.11 7.65
N SER A 367 8.88 -4.90 7.36
CA SER A 367 9.59 -4.05 8.33
C SER A 367 8.65 -3.16 9.18
N TRP A 368 7.39 -2.99 8.76
CA TRP A 368 6.53 -1.90 9.22
C TRP A 368 6.25 -1.90 10.72
N THR A 369 5.87 -3.03 11.28
CA THR A 369 5.54 -3.13 12.71
C THR A 369 6.76 -2.84 13.59
N VAL A 370 7.94 -3.33 13.22
CA VAL A 370 9.19 -3.09 13.96
C VAL A 370 9.56 -1.62 13.90
N GLN A 371 9.48 -1.00 12.72
CA GLN A 371 9.73 0.42 12.53
C GLN A 371 8.86 1.29 13.45
N HIS A 372 7.56 1.01 13.55
CA HIS A 372 6.67 1.78 14.40
C HIS A 372 6.88 1.55 15.90
N LEU A 373 7.34 0.36 16.29
CA LEU A 373 7.79 0.13 17.67
C LEU A 373 8.98 1.02 18.05
N TRP A 374 9.83 1.34 17.07
CA TRP A 374 10.97 2.23 17.30
C TRP A 374 10.55 3.71 17.38
N ALA A 375 9.69 4.15 16.45
CA ALA A 375 9.36 5.56 16.30
C ALA A 375 8.32 6.07 17.31
N ASP A 376 7.18 5.40 17.44
CA ASP A 376 6.01 5.93 18.16
C ASP A 376 5.44 5.03 19.25
N GLN A 377 5.95 3.82 19.41
CA GLN A 377 5.47 2.79 20.36
C GLN A 377 4.03 2.32 20.08
N HIS A 378 3.46 2.61 18.92
CA HIS A 378 2.17 2.12 18.45
C HIS A 378 2.39 1.10 17.33
N PRO A 379 2.41 -0.22 17.64
CA PRO A 379 2.82 -1.24 16.67
C PRO A 379 1.81 -1.47 15.54
N GLN A 380 0.60 -0.91 15.65
CA GLN A 380 -0.47 -1.12 14.67
C GLN A 380 -1.35 0.14 14.57
N ARG A 381 -1.57 0.62 13.37
CA ARG A 381 -2.46 1.76 13.11
C ARG A 381 -3.88 1.28 12.85
N THR A 382 -4.73 1.46 13.84
CA THR A 382 -6.14 1.07 13.83
C THR A 382 -7.02 2.27 14.18
N TRP A 383 -8.32 2.11 14.11
CA TRP A 383 -9.26 3.16 14.51
C TRP A 383 -9.16 3.52 16.02
N VAL A 384 -8.62 2.63 16.86
CA VAL A 384 -8.53 2.83 18.33
C VAL A 384 -7.47 3.86 18.68
N ASN A 385 -6.37 3.88 17.94
CA ASN A 385 -5.25 4.80 18.16
C ASN A 385 -5.20 5.94 17.13
N GLU A 386 -6.25 6.10 16.32
CA GLU A 386 -6.41 7.24 15.44
C GLU A 386 -6.72 8.50 16.24
N ALA A 387 -5.87 9.50 16.12
CA ALA A 387 -6.09 10.81 16.69
C ALA A 387 -6.82 11.72 15.69
N SER A 388 -7.53 12.74 16.17
CA SER A 388 -8.21 13.69 15.30
C SER A 388 -8.29 15.08 15.89
N LEU A 389 -8.25 16.08 14.99
CA LEU A 389 -8.49 17.49 15.29
C LEU A 389 -9.67 17.98 14.44
N VAL A 390 -10.47 18.88 15.00
CA VAL A 390 -11.65 19.46 14.30
C VAL A 390 -11.66 20.97 14.54
N GLU A 391 -11.73 21.73 13.45
CA GLU A 391 -11.97 23.18 13.49
C GLU A 391 -13.08 23.56 12.51
N SER A 392 -13.88 24.54 12.90
CA SER A 392 -15.05 25.00 12.16
C SER A 392 -14.94 26.47 11.78
N SER A 393 -15.46 26.83 10.62
CA SER A 393 -15.51 28.24 10.22
C SER A 393 -16.50 29.05 11.08
N ALA A 394 -16.20 30.33 11.24
CA ALA A 394 -16.87 31.17 12.25
C ALA A 394 -18.13 31.91 11.74
N ALA A 395 -18.26 32.12 10.43
CA ALA A 395 -19.37 32.95 9.87
C ALA A 395 -19.58 32.62 8.37
N PRO A 396 -20.82 32.84 7.87
CA PRO A 396 -21.11 32.70 6.44
C PRO A 396 -20.28 33.68 5.60
N VAL A 397 -19.82 33.21 4.43
CA VAL A 397 -19.09 33.99 3.44
C VAL A 397 -19.96 34.13 2.18
N GLU A 398 -20.25 35.36 1.74
CA GLU A 398 -20.97 35.61 0.48
C GLU A 398 -20.04 35.26 -0.70
N ILE A 399 -20.56 34.50 -1.67
CA ILE A 399 -19.89 34.17 -2.93
C ILE A 399 -20.52 35.04 -4.00
N PRO A 400 -19.92 36.18 -4.37
CA PRO A 400 -20.47 37.02 -5.43
C PRO A 400 -20.31 36.32 -6.79
N ASP A 401 -21.30 36.51 -7.68
CA ASP A 401 -21.30 36.04 -9.07
C ASP A 401 -19.96 36.34 -9.78
N GLY A 402 -19.33 35.31 -10.31
CA GLY A 402 -18.06 35.37 -11.03
C GLY A 402 -16.85 35.72 -10.15
N ALA A 403 -16.87 35.42 -8.85
CA ALA A 403 -15.80 35.76 -7.90
C ALA A 403 -15.17 34.55 -7.24
N THR A 404 -13.93 34.73 -6.83
CA THR A 404 -13.23 33.80 -5.92
C THR A 404 -13.26 34.35 -4.50
N VAL A 405 -13.64 33.51 -3.53
CA VAL A 405 -13.64 33.82 -2.11
C VAL A 405 -12.89 32.73 -1.34
N SER A 406 -12.32 33.10 -0.19
CA SER A 406 -11.62 32.14 0.66
C SER A 406 -12.00 32.36 2.13
N ASP A 407 -12.01 31.27 2.89
CA ASP A 407 -12.14 31.28 4.35
C ASP A 407 -11.11 30.32 4.95
N SER A 408 -10.63 30.59 6.16
CA SER A 408 -9.53 29.84 6.76
C SER A 408 -9.85 29.40 8.18
N VAL A 409 -9.34 28.24 8.56
CA VAL A 409 -9.29 27.75 9.94
C VAL A 409 -7.84 27.45 10.34
N THR A 410 -7.54 27.43 11.63
CA THR A 410 -6.18 27.13 12.12
C THR A 410 -6.23 25.91 12.98
N LEU A 411 -5.52 24.85 12.56
CA LEU A 411 -5.30 23.68 13.39
C LEU A 411 -4.05 23.86 14.26
N PRO A 412 -4.05 23.34 15.50
CA PRO A 412 -2.86 23.30 16.33
C PRO A 412 -1.89 22.24 15.85
N GLU A 413 -0.65 22.33 16.30
CA GLU A 413 0.31 21.21 16.25
C GLU A 413 -0.25 19.99 17.00
N GLY A 414 0.07 18.80 16.59
CA GLY A 414 -0.23 17.58 17.32
C GLY A 414 -0.55 16.34 16.53
N LEU A 415 -0.68 16.43 15.20
CA LEU A 415 -0.88 15.25 14.35
C LEU A 415 0.12 15.20 13.20
N ASP A 416 0.60 13.99 12.96
CA ASP A 416 1.11 13.53 11.66
C ASP A 416 -0.09 13.02 10.86
N LEU A 417 -0.40 13.72 9.78
CA LEU A 417 -1.66 13.53 9.05
C LEU A 417 -1.63 12.28 8.17
N GLN A 418 -2.78 11.63 8.09
CA GLN A 418 -3.05 10.59 7.09
C GLN A 418 -4.17 11.04 6.15
N GLN A 419 -5.23 11.64 6.69
CA GLN A 419 -6.35 12.08 5.87
C GLN A 419 -7.07 13.28 6.47
N THR A 420 -7.67 14.10 5.60
CA THR A 420 -8.56 15.18 5.98
C THR A 420 -9.96 14.96 5.44
N GLU A 421 -10.98 15.25 6.25
CA GLU A 421 -12.39 15.33 5.84
C GLU A 421 -12.86 16.77 5.92
N ILE A 422 -13.53 17.25 4.89
CA ILE A 422 -14.00 18.62 4.74
C ILE A 422 -15.51 18.60 4.56
N ALA A 423 -16.26 18.85 5.64
CA ALA A 423 -17.70 18.99 5.58
C ALA A 423 -18.04 20.41 5.10
N VAL A 424 -18.74 20.55 4.00
CA VAL A 424 -19.04 21.83 3.36
C VAL A 424 -20.56 22.00 3.22
N ASP A 425 -21.05 23.16 3.63
CA ASP A 425 -22.43 23.60 3.42
C ASP A 425 -22.42 24.92 2.61
N VAL A 426 -22.75 24.80 1.33
CA VAL A 426 -22.82 25.92 0.37
C VAL A 426 -24.22 26.02 -0.22
N SER A 427 -24.85 27.17 -0.10
CA SER A 427 -26.08 27.49 -0.85
C SER A 427 -25.70 28.15 -2.17
N HIS A 428 -25.99 27.49 -3.31
CA HIS A 428 -25.74 28.00 -4.66
C HIS A 428 -26.75 27.39 -5.64
N GLU A 429 -27.36 28.22 -6.51
CA GLU A 429 -28.39 27.73 -7.43
C GLU A 429 -27.82 26.96 -8.62
N ALA A 430 -26.49 27.11 -8.91
CA ALA A 430 -25.79 26.48 -10.03
C ALA A 430 -24.45 25.89 -9.50
N ILE A 431 -24.50 24.68 -8.96
CA ILE A 431 -23.28 24.04 -8.39
C ILE A 431 -22.24 23.71 -9.47
N GLU A 432 -22.66 23.58 -10.73
CA GLU A 432 -21.77 23.38 -11.87
C GLU A 432 -20.85 24.57 -12.16
N ASP A 433 -21.11 25.74 -11.58
CA ASP A 433 -20.24 26.92 -11.69
C ASP A 433 -19.15 26.97 -10.62
N LEU A 434 -19.23 26.08 -9.61
CA LEU A 434 -18.34 26.12 -8.46
C LEU A 434 -17.12 25.21 -8.63
N VAL A 435 -15.93 25.73 -8.21
CA VAL A 435 -14.74 24.93 -7.90
C VAL A 435 -14.39 25.15 -6.44
N ILE A 436 -14.17 24.07 -5.69
CA ILE A 436 -13.82 24.10 -4.26
C ILE A 436 -12.47 23.44 -4.07
N THR A 437 -11.51 24.20 -3.50
CA THR A 437 -10.14 23.74 -3.27
C THR A 437 -9.76 23.94 -1.80
N LEU A 438 -9.17 22.93 -1.18
CA LEU A 438 -8.49 23.04 0.11
C LEU A 438 -7.00 23.24 -0.13
N THR A 439 -6.38 24.18 0.61
CA THR A 439 -4.93 24.39 0.62
C THR A 439 -4.42 24.21 2.04
N SER A 440 -3.42 23.34 2.22
CA SER A 440 -2.77 23.09 3.51
C SER A 440 -1.79 24.21 3.87
N PRO A 441 -1.28 24.26 5.12
CA PRO A 441 -0.25 25.22 5.53
C PRO A 441 1.06 25.11 4.74
N SER A 442 1.41 23.93 4.26
CA SER A 442 2.57 23.67 3.40
C SER A 442 2.38 24.10 1.95
N GLY A 443 1.12 24.37 1.54
CA GLY A 443 0.76 24.76 0.19
C GLY A 443 0.25 23.61 -0.70
N THR A 444 0.01 22.42 -0.15
CA THR A 444 -0.59 21.31 -0.87
C THR A 444 -2.04 21.63 -1.24
N GLU A 445 -2.35 21.55 -2.53
CA GLU A 445 -3.67 21.85 -3.07
C GLU A 445 -4.47 20.57 -3.35
N SER A 446 -5.70 20.53 -2.84
CA SER A 446 -6.66 19.45 -3.03
C SER A 446 -7.93 20.00 -3.66
N VAL A 447 -8.19 19.71 -4.94
CA VAL A 447 -9.46 20.01 -5.58
C VAL A 447 -10.50 19.03 -5.05
N LEU A 448 -11.42 19.53 -4.23
CA LEU A 448 -12.48 18.75 -3.59
C LEU A 448 -13.69 18.57 -4.50
N PHE A 449 -14.03 19.62 -5.24
CA PHE A 449 -15.16 19.67 -6.14
C PHE A 449 -14.83 20.58 -7.34
N ASP A 450 -15.10 20.11 -8.56
CA ASP A 450 -15.04 20.88 -9.80
C ASP A 450 -16.33 20.69 -10.57
N GLY A 451 -17.28 21.59 -10.32
CA GLY A 451 -18.61 21.58 -10.96
C GLY A 451 -18.53 21.83 -12.46
N SER A 452 -17.49 22.48 -12.95
CA SER A 452 -17.32 22.80 -14.38
C SER A 452 -17.24 21.56 -15.28
N GLN A 453 -16.98 20.39 -14.69
CA GLN A 453 -16.93 19.11 -15.38
C GLN A 453 -18.31 18.42 -15.47
N LEU A 454 -19.34 18.91 -14.76
CA LEU A 454 -20.66 18.30 -14.69
C LEU A 454 -21.50 18.72 -15.93
N GLU A 455 -21.33 18.03 -17.05
CA GLU A 455 -22.08 18.32 -18.28
C GLU A 455 -23.38 17.52 -18.35
N THR A 456 -23.41 16.27 -17.91
CA THR A 456 -24.55 15.37 -18.01
C THR A 456 -24.78 14.59 -16.73
N ILE A 457 -26.00 14.07 -16.58
CA ILE A 457 -26.39 13.16 -15.49
C ILE A 457 -26.94 11.87 -16.07
N ASN A 458 -26.57 10.74 -15.45
CA ASN A 458 -27.05 9.41 -15.84
C ASN A 458 -28.41 9.15 -15.19
N LEU A 459 -29.40 8.85 -16.01
CA LEU A 459 -30.76 8.46 -15.61
C LEU A 459 -31.02 6.96 -15.85
N GLY A 460 -29.99 6.17 -16.20
CA GLY A 460 -29.99 4.73 -16.45
C GLY A 460 -30.19 4.33 -17.89
N GLN A 461 -31.01 3.31 -18.12
CA GLN A 461 -31.22 2.75 -19.48
C GLN A 461 -32.70 2.69 -19.84
N ASP A 462 -32.99 2.81 -21.13
CA ASP A 462 -34.33 2.57 -21.66
C ASP A 462 -34.66 1.08 -21.73
N GLU A 463 -35.91 0.74 -22.12
CA GLU A 463 -36.35 -0.67 -22.28
C GLU A 463 -35.53 -1.48 -23.31
N MET A 464 -34.66 -0.83 -24.07
CA MET A 464 -33.76 -1.46 -25.05
C MET A 464 -32.31 -1.53 -24.59
N GLY A 465 -32.02 -1.04 -23.37
CA GLY A 465 -30.68 -1.01 -22.79
C GLY A 465 -29.81 0.18 -23.28
N ASN A 466 -30.41 1.23 -23.86
CA ASN A 466 -29.62 2.41 -24.23
C ASN A 466 -29.53 3.37 -23.04
N PRO A 467 -28.36 4.03 -22.80
CA PRO A 467 -28.22 5.01 -21.75
C PRO A 467 -29.25 6.11 -21.86
N LEU A 468 -29.85 6.51 -20.75
CA LEU A 468 -30.69 7.69 -20.61
C LEU A 468 -29.87 8.73 -19.86
N GLU A 469 -29.61 9.83 -20.52
CA GLU A 469 -28.84 10.96 -20.01
C GLU A 469 -29.59 12.27 -20.18
N ALA A 470 -29.31 13.22 -19.30
CA ALA A 470 -29.84 14.58 -19.42
C ALA A 470 -28.69 15.58 -19.19
N PRO A 471 -28.71 16.76 -19.83
CA PRO A 471 -27.84 17.87 -19.48
C PRO A 471 -28.00 18.20 -18.00
N PHE A 472 -26.89 18.31 -17.25
CA PHE A 472 -26.91 18.46 -15.79
C PHE A 472 -27.74 19.66 -15.35
N ALA A 473 -27.49 20.85 -15.93
CA ALA A 473 -28.21 22.08 -15.60
C ALA A 473 -29.73 21.99 -15.88
N GLU A 474 -30.13 21.36 -17.02
CA GLU A 474 -31.54 21.20 -17.36
C GLU A 474 -32.24 20.18 -16.43
N PHE A 475 -31.54 19.13 -16.04
CA PHE A 475 -32.06 18.14 -15.10
C PHE A 475 -32.18 18.75 -13.69
N ARG A 476 -31.17 19.46 -13.21
CA ARG A 476 -31.22 20.21 -11.95
C ARG A 476 -32.44 21.13 -11.91
N ASP A 477 -32.67 21.96 -12.97
CA ASP A 477 -33.75 22.94 -13.00
C ASP A 477 -35.15 22.33 -13.07
N ASN A 478 -35.28 21.16 -13.71
CA ASN A 478 -36.59 20.51 -13.89
C ASN A 478 -36.46 18.99 -14.04
N PRO A 479 -36.09 18.25 -12.96
CA PRO A 479 -35.87 16.80 -13.03
C PRO A 479 -37.08 16.02 -13.51
N GLN A 480 -38.29 16.49 -13.20
CA GLN A 480 -39.56 15.87 -13.63
C GLN A 480 -39.80 15.92 -15.12
N ALA A 481 -39.01 16.71 -15.87
CA ALA A 481 -39.09 16.72 -17.34
C ALA A 481 -38.36 15.54 -17.99
N PHE A 482 -37.46 14.90 -17.27
CA PHE A 482 -36.56 13.84 -17.76
C PHE A 482 -36.93 12.46 -17.21
N THR A 483 -37.54 12.37 -16.03
CA THR A 483 -37.84 11.11 -15.37
C THR A 483 -39.11 11.20 -14.51
N ASP A 484 -39.78 10.06 -14.32
CA ASP A 484 -40.87 9.88 -13.35
C ASP A 484 -40.35 9.15 -12.06
N ASP A 485 -39.06 8.81 -11.98
CA ASP A 485 -38.47 8.17 -10.81
C ASP A 485 -38.39 9.16 -9.63
N PRO A 486 -39.04 8.85 -8.50
CA PRO A 486 -39.01 9.74 -7.34
C PRO A 486 -37.62 9.97 -6.76
N ILE A 487 -36.72 8.97 -6.84
CA ILE A 487 -35.34 9.07 -6.32
C ILE A 487 -34.51 10.02 -7.19
N ALA A 488 -34.64 9.87 -8.52
CA ALA A 488 -34.00 10.75 -9.46
C ALA A 488 -34.49 12.21 -9.32
N ILE A 489 -35.79 12.38 -9.15
CA ILE A 489 -36.38 13.70 -8.91
C ILE A 489 -35.85 14.33 -7.63
N GLU A 490 -35.83 13.58 -6.51
CA GLU A 490 -35.28 14.05 -5.23
C GLU A 490 -33.81 14.45 -5.35
N LEU A 491 -33.00 13.66 -6.10
CA LEU A 491 -31.60 13.98 -6.34
C LEU A 491 -31.45 15.29 -7.14
N GLY A 492 -32.21 15.45 -8.26
CA GLY A 492 -32.20 16.67 -9.05
C GLY A 492 -32.66 17.91 -8.26
N GLU A 493 -33.68 17.76 -7.43
CA GLU A 493 -34.13 18.84 -6.52
C GLU A 493 -33.04 19.18 -5.49
N SER A 494 -32.27 18.21 -5.02
CA SER A 494 -31.20 18.47 -4.04
C SER A 494 -30.05 19.30 -4.60
N TYR A 495 -29.77 19.24 -5.90
CA TYR A 495 -28.75 20.06 -6.55
C TYR A 495 -29.13 21.56 -6.61
N GLN A 496 -30.41 21.90 -6.50
CA GLN A 496 -30.87 23.29 -6.45
C GLN A 496 -30.61 23.98 -5.11
N ASP A 497 -30.46 23.20 -4.04
CA ASP A 497 -30.19 23.71 -2.70
C ASP A 497 -28.72 24.06 -2.48
N GLY A 498 -27.81 23.55 -3.36
CA GLY A 498 -26.38 23.70 -3.25
C GLY A 498 -25.68 22.41 -2.83
N ILE A 499 -24.61 22.51 -2.04
CA ILE A 499 -23.78 21.39 -1.60
C ILE A 499 -23.84 21.27 -0.08
N ASP A 500 -24.37 20.15 0.45
CA ASP A 500 -24.23 19.70 1.85
C ASP A 500 -23.60 18.31 1.82
N PHE A 501 -22.26 18.29 1.86
CA PHE A 501 -21.50 17.07 1.63
C PHE A 501 -20.16 17.09 2.36
N THR A 502 -19.61 15.89 2.67
CA THR A 502 -18.27 15.73 3.22
C THR A 502 -17.35 15.20 2.13
N PHE A 503 -16.38 16.01 1.75
CA PHE A 503 -15.27 15.66 0.89
C PHE A 503 -14.10 15.14 1.70
N SER A 504 -13.09 14.56 1.04
CA SER A 504 -11.84 14.18 1.70
C SER A 504 -10.61 14.46 0.83
N SER A 505 -9.45 14.46 1.47
CA SER A 505 -8.15 14.47 0.79
C SER A 505 -7.17 13.53 1.49
N THR A 506 -6.45 12.76 0.68
CA THR A 506 -5.28 11.96 1.06
C THR A 506 -3.97 12.71 0.83
N PHE A 507 -3.98 13.81 0.08
CA PHE A 507 -2.77 14.50 -0.37
C PHE A 507 -1.91 15.07 0.74
N ASN A 508 -2.50 15.29 1.92
CA ASN A 508 -1.80 15.78 3.11
C ASN A 508 -1.13 14.67 3.95
N TRP A 509 -0.99 13.47 3.40
CA TRP A 509 -0.38 12.34 4.11
C TRP A 509 1.02 12.68 4.61
N SER A 510 1.30 12.40 5.90
CA SER A 510 2.54 12.73 6.61
C SER A 510 2.89 14.22 6.69
N GLU A 511 1.96 15.13 6.40
CA GLU A 511 2.11 16.54 6.77
C GLU A 511 1.80 16.75 8.26
N THR A 512 2.37 17.79 8.85
CA THR A 512 1.93 18.24 10.20
C THR A 512 0.57 18.95 10.11
N SER A 513 -0.26 18.77 11.15
CA SER A 513 -1.56 19.47 11.23
C SER A 513 -1.43 20.99 11.44
N GLU A 514 -0.31 21.49 11.99
CA GLU A 514 -0.13 22.86 12.45
C GLU A 514 -0.23 23.89 11.32
N GLY A 515 -1.09 24.89 11.50
CA GLY A 515 -1.11 26.08 10.66
C GLY A 515 -2.47 26.47 10.12
N GLU A 516 -2.45 27.42 9.19
CA GLU A 516 -3.64 27.96 8.54
C GLU A 516 -4.03 27.11 7.31
N TRP A 517 -5.23 26.55 7.36
CA TRP A 517 -5.86 25.79 6.29
C TRP A 517 -6.89 26.68 5.59
N THR A 518 -6.86 26.75 4.29
CA THR A 518 -7.69 27.65 3.50
C THR A 518 -8.61 26.88 2.56
N LEU A 519 -9.93 27.13 2.68
CA LEU A 519 -10.92 26.70 1.71
C LEU A 519 -11.20 27.82 0.72
N THR A 520 -10.98 27.57 -0.56
CA THR A 520 -11.24 28.52 -1.65
C THR A 520 -12.40 28.04 -2.50
N LEU A 521 -13.35 28.94 -2.77
CA LEU A 521 -14.49 28.71 -3.65
C LEU A 521 -14.40 29.71 -4.82
N GLU A 522 -14.37 29.18 -6.02
CA GLU A 522 -14.42 29.96 -7.25
C GLU A 522 -15.81 29.77 -7.91
N ASP A 523 -16.46 30.86 -8.23
CA ASP A 523 -17.66 30.88 -9.05
C ASP A 523 -17.26 31.34 -10.48
N GLY A 524 -17.26 30.40 -11.43
CA GLY A 524 -16.62 30.56 -12.72
C GLY A 524 -17.50 31.20 -13.79
N GLU A 525 -18.81 31.01 -13.73
CA GLU A 525 -19.75 31.52 -14.73
C GLU A 525 -20.58 32.70 -14.19
N SER A 526 -21.05 33.56 -15.10
CA SER A 526 -21.91 34.68 -14.71
C SER A 526 -23.38 34.28 -14.67
N GLY A 527 -24.04 34.41 -13.54
CA GLY A 527 -25.45 34.06 -13.41
C GLY A 527 -26.01 34.29 -12.02
N THR A 528 -25.55 33.54 -11.06
CA THR A 528 -26.04 33.56 -9.68
C THR A 528 -24.85 33.42 -8.71
N GLY A 529 -24.87 34.19 -7.65
CA GLY A 529 -23.92 34.00 -6.54
C GLY A 529 -24.50 33.10 -5.48
N GLY A 530 -23.67 32.76 -4.49
CA GLY A 530 -24.03 31.87 -3.40
C GLY A 530 -23.57 32.32 -2.02
N THR A 531 -23.57 31.40 -1.09
CA THR A 531 -23.08 31.61 0.28
C THR A 531 -22.44 30.32 0.78
N LEU A 532 -21.20 30.36 1.20
CA LEU A 532 -20.60 29.37 2.08
C LEU A 532 -21.22 29.57 3.47
N ASN A 533 -22.13 28.68 3.87
CA ASN A 533 -22.85 28.80 5.13
C ASN A 533 -21.94 28.45 6.30
N ASN A 534 -21.22 27.35 6.20
CA ASN A 534 -20.15 26.91 7.09
C ASN A 534 -19.30 25.80 6.43
N TRP A 535 -18.16 25.52 7.03
CA TRP A 535 -17.38 24.33 6.75
C TRP A 535 -16.61 23.89 7.99
N ASP A 536 -16.37 22.58 8.08
CA ASP A 536 -15.56 21.97 9.12
C ASP A 536 -14.40 21.25 8.49
N LEU A 537 -13.19 21.47 9.02
CA LEU A 537 -12.02 20.66 8.72
C LEU A 537 -11.83 19.64 9.84
N ARG A 538 -11.75 18.37 9.47
CA ARG A 538 -11.40 17.26 10.36
C ARG A 538 -10.12 16.62 9.85
N ALA A 539 -9.10 16.67 10.66
CA ALA A 539 -7.80 16.09 10.40
C ALA A 539 -7.65 14.78 11.20
N TYR A 540 -7.19 13.74 10.57
CA TYR A 540 -6.97 12.41 11.15
C TYR A 540 -5.55 11.96 10.93
N GLY A 541 -4.97 11.24 11.89
CA GLY A 541 -3.62 10.71 11.83
C GLY A 541 -3.15 10.16 13.16
N ASP A 542 -1.87 10.21 13.40
CA ASP A 542 -1.25 9.82 14.66
C ASP A 542 -0.83 11.05 15.46
N GLU A 543 -0.68 10.90 16.79
CA GLU A 543 -0.09 11.95 17.61
C GLU A 543 1.36 12.18 17.17
N ALA A 544 1.69 13.41 16.80
CA ALA A 544 3.04 13.78 16.37
C ALA A 544 4.07 13.48 17.46
N THR A 545 5.17 12.87 17.10
CA THR A 545 6.29 12.56 17.98
C THR A 545 7.57 13.20 17.43
N PRO A 546 8.59 13.46 18.27
CA PRO A 546 9.87 13.91 17.77
C PRO A 546 10.69 12.78 17.10
N ASN A 547 10.24 11.53 17.18
CA ASN A 547 10.92 10.37 16.63
C ASN A 547 10.32 10.01 15.29
N GLU A 548 11.13 10.10 14.24
CA GLU A 548 10.67 9.88 12.87
C GLU A 548 11.23 8.58 12.28
N ALA A 549 10.44 7.98 11.38
CA ALA A 549 10.87 6.90 10.53
C ALA A 549 10.98 7.40 9.07
N TYR A 550 12.20 7.50 8.57
CA TYR A 550 12.47 7.93 7.20
C TYR A 550 12.42 6.75 6.25
N ILE A 551 11.49 6.79 5.30
CA ILE A 551 11.26 5.74 4.29
C ILE A 551 12.03 6.10 3.02
N TYR A 552 12.86 5.14 2.54
CA TYR A 552 13.55 5.27 1.27
C TYR A 552 13.15 4.15 0.31
N THR A 553 12.89 4.53 -0.94
CA THR A 553 12.54 3.64 -2.05
C THR A 553 13.49 3.85 -3.22
N GLU A 554 13.45 2.98 -4.24
CA GLU A 554 14.25 3.14 -5.47
C GLU A 554 14.00 4.48 -6.18
N GLU A 555 12.85 5.13 -5.94
CA GLU A 555 12.57 6.44 -6.53
C GLU A 555 13.51 7.54 -6.05
N TYR A 556 14.12 7.39 -4.85
CA TYR A 556 15.16 8.32 -4.39
C TYR A 556 16.25 8.56 -5.43
N GLY A 557 16.62 7.51 -6.18
CA GLY A 557 17.60 7.58 -7.27
C GLY A 557 17.19 8.47 -8.44
N SER A 558 15.90 8.71 -8.63
CA SER A 558 15.34 9.52 -9.73
C SER A 558 14.99 10.95 -9.33
N LEU A 559 14.95 11.26 -8.02
CA LEU A 559 14.64 12.58 -7.49
C LEU A 559 15.92 13.44 -7.56
N ASP A 560 15.97 14.35 -8.56
CA ASP A 560 17.11 15.28 -8.75
C ASP A 560 16.92 16.55 -7.88
N ASP A 561 16.83 16.35 -6.55
CA ASP A 561 16.65 17.39 -5.56
C ASP A 561 17.74 17.33 -4.47
N PRO A 562 18.70 18.27 -4.48
CA PRO A 562 19.78 18.28 -3.50
C PRO A 562 19.34 18.48 -2.04
N ASP A 563 18.17 19.08 -1.81
CA ASP A 563 17.66 19.30 -0.45
C ASP A 563 17.24 17.97 0.20
N ARG A 564 16.84 16.97 -0.60
CA ARG A 564 16.52 15.60 -0.14
C ARG A 564 17.76 14.77 0.24
N GLN A 565 18.95 15.20 -0.17
CA GLN A 565 20.20 14.48 0.07
C GLN A 565 20.82 14.74 1.46
N VAL A 566 20.16 15.55 2.28
CA VAL A 566 20.60 15.84 3.66
C VAL A 566 19.45 15.57 4.62
N LEU A 567 19.59 14.53 5.44
CA LEU A 567 18.66 14.26 6.53
C LEU A 567 19.05 15.10 7.73
N SER A 568 18.21 16.08 8.08
CA SER A 568 18.46 17.02 9.18
C SER A 568 17.24 17.13 10.08
N ASN A 569 17.29 16.45 11.24
CA ASN A 569 16.29 16.57 12.30
C ASN A 569 16.99 16.46 13.67
N PRO A 570 17.15 17.58 14.41
CA PRO A 570 17.88 17.58 15.67
C PRO A 570 17.05 17.14 16.89
N GLU A 571 15.75 16.90 16.72
CA GLU A 571 14.84 16.55 17.82
C GLU A 571 14.43 15.09 17.76
N GLY A 572 14.65 14.35 18.86
CA GLY A 572 14.29 12.95 18.94
C GLY A 572 15.38 11.98 18.47
N THR A 573 14.99 10.73 18.35
CA THR A 573 15.79 9.64 17.79
C THR A 573 15.02 9.01 16.63
N HIS A 574 15.72 8.74 15.54
CA HIS A 574 15.08 8.39 14.28
C HIS A 574 15.49 7.02 13.77
N SER A 575 14.75 6.52 12.79
CA SER A 575 15.08 5.32 12.05
C SER A 575 15.13 5.58 10.54
N ILE A 576 15.92 4.77 9.83
CA ILE A 576 15.92 4.70 8.37
C ILE A 576 15.37 3.34 7.97
N ASN A 577 14.32 3.34 7.18
CA ASN A 577 13.77 2.14 6.55
C ASN A 577 14.02 2.19 5.04
N ALA A 578 14.97 1.37 4.60
CA ALA A 578 15.32 1.17 3.20
C ALA A 578 14.92 -0.25 2.71
N ALA A 579 13.99 -0.93 3.41
CA ALA A 579 13.55 -2.30 3.07
C ALA A 579 13.06 -2.44 1.61
N ALA A 580 12.53 -1.36 1.04
CA ALA A 580 12.04 -1.31 -0.34
C ALA A 580 13.15 -1.19 -1.41
N MET A 581 14.41 -1.03 -1.01
CA MET A 581 15.54 -0.89 -1.94
C MET A 581 15.93 -2.25 -2.51
N ARG A 582 16.16 -2.30 -3.83
CA ARG A 582 16.72 -3.47 -4.52
C ARG A 582 18.20 -3.31 -4.84
N SER A 583 18.62 -2.07 -4.97
CA SER A 583 20.01 -1.73 -5.29
C SER A 583 20.86 -1.78 -4.05
N ASP A 584 22.16 -2.15 -4.23
CA ASP A 584 23.16 -2.09 -3.17
C ASP A 584 23.21 -0.70 -2.53
N SER A 585 23.13 -0.64 -1.22
CA SER A 585 23.12 0.59 -0.43
C SER A 585 24.33 0.69 0.51
N LEU A 586 24.79 1.91 0.74
CA LEU A 586 25.69 2.25 1.84
C LEU A 586 24.94 3.21 2.77
N ILE A 587 24.59 2.76 3.96
CA ILE A 587 23.91 3.58 5.00
C ILE A 587 24.86 3.72 6.17
N ASP A 588 25.46 4.90 6.32
CA ASP A 588 26.33 5.26 7.44
C ASP A 588 25.61 6.30 8.30
N ILE A 589 25.16 5.87 9.49
CA ILE A 589 24.34 6.72 10.39
C ILE A 589 25.17 7.55 11.38
N ASN A 590 26.48 7.62 11.21
CA ASN A 590 27.30 8.52 11.99
C ASN A 590 26.93 9.98 11.65
N PRO A 591 26.77 10.86 12.65
CA PRO A 591 26.55 12.30 12.40
C PRO A 591 27.64 12.88 11.49
N GLY A 592 27.22 13.55 10.42
CA GLY A 592 28.12 14.12 9.39
C GLY A 592 28.58 13.13 8.32
N ALA A 593 28.22 11.85 8.39
CA ALA A 593 28.56 10.85 7.38
C ALA A 593 27.71 10.98 6.11
N THR A 594 28.23 10.45 5.01
CA THR A 594 27.53 10.40 3.72
C THR A 594 27.54 8.97 3.20
N GLY A 595 26.35 8.41 3.04
CA GLY A 595 26.08 7.14 2.40
C GLY A 595 25.64 7.27 0.94
N VAL A 596 25.14 6.18 0.38
CA VAL A 596 24.63 6.11 -1.01
C VAL A 596 23.41 5.19 -1.03
N LEU A 597 22.25 5.70 -1.48
CA LEU A 597 21.01 4.94 -1.71
C LEU A 597 20.57 5.15 -3.15
N ALA A 598 20.19 4.08 -3.86
CA ALA A 598 19.80 4.12 -5.27
C ALA A 598 20.76 4.96 -6.16
N GLY A 599 22.07 4.94 -5.84
CA GLY A 599 23.09 5.69 -6.56
C GLY A 599 23.19 7.19 -6.23
N GLN A 600 22.36 7.72 -5.31
CA GLN A 600 22.42 9.11 -4.86
C GLN A 600 23.02 9.21 -3.45
N PRO A 601 23.71 10.31 -3.10
CA PRO A 601 24.23 10.51 -1.76
C PRO A 601 23.11 10.80 -0.75
N LEU A 602 23.25 10.25 0.46
CA LEU A 602 22.48 10.63 1.64
C LEU A 602 23.44 11.04 2.75
N THR A 603 23.35 12.28 3.22
CA THR A 603 24.20 12.80 4.31
C THR A 603 23.35 12.95 5.57
N ILE A 604 23.81 12.38 6.68
CA ILE A 604 23.22 12.59 8.00
C ILE A 604 23.81 13.91 8.58
N ASP A 605 22.98 14.86 8.91
CA ASP A 605 23.45 16.12 9.52
C ASP A 605 24.15 15.88 10.88
N GLU A 606 25.11 16.71 11.25
CA GLU A 606 25.89 16.57 12.50
C GLU A 606 25.02 16.59 13.78
N THR A 607 23.78 17.06 13.70
CA THR A 607 22.84 17.17 14.83
C THR A 607 21.78 16.11 14.87
N THR A 608 21.66 15.31 13.81
CA THR A 608 20.63 14.26 13.67
C THR A 608 21.10 12.95 14.32
N GLN A 609 20.22 12.31 15.08
CA GLN A 609 20.47 11.05 15.77
C GLN A 609 19.64 9.93 15.12
N ILE A 610 20.31 8.99 14.45
CA ILE A 610 19.68 7.76 13.93
C ILE A 610 20.11 6.60 14.85
N GLU A 611 19.14 5.80 15.28
CA GLU A 611 19.40 4.61 16.13
C GLU A 611 19.21 3.31 15.35
N ASN A 612 18.27 3.27 14.41
CA ASN A 612 17.85 2.03 13.78
C ASN A 612 17.92 2.13 12.27
N VAL A 613 18.31 1.02 11.60
CA VAL A 613 18.36 0.91 10.15
C VAL A 613 17.76 -0.42 9.72
N TRP A 614 16.91 -0.38 8.70
CA TRP A 614 16.46 -1.55 7.96
C TRP A 614 16.94 -1.44 6.51
N GLY A 615 17.77 -2.39 6.06
CA GLY A 615 18.29 -2.48 4.68
C GLY A 615 17.33 -3.22 3.74
N GLY A 616 17.68 -3.26 2.45
CA GLY A 616 16.85 -3.80 1.38
C GLY A 616 17.21 -5.20 0.90
N ASP A 617 16.91 -5.48 -0.39
CA ASP A 617 17.21 -6.74 -1.06
C ASP A 617 18.64 -6.77 -1.66
N GLY A 618 19.34 -5.62 -1.71
CA GLY A 618 20.70 -5.48 -2.24
C GLY A 618 21.80 -6.05 -1.36
N ASN A 619 23.05 -6.05 -1.85
CA ASN A 619 24.20 -6.32 -1.00
C ASN A 619 24.61 -5.01 -0.30
N ASP A 620 24.16 -4.83 0.91
CA ASP A 620 24.23 -3.55 1.58
C ASP A 620 25.40 -3.43 2.55
N THR A 621 25.78 -2.20 2.85
CA THR A 621 26.69 -1.86 3.94
C THR A 621 25.97 -0.95 4.90
N LEU A 622 25.74 -1.43 6.14
CA LEU A 622 25.13 -0.65 7.21
C LEU A 622 26.18 -0.36 8.27
N VAL A 623 26.34 0.92 8.63
CA VAL A 623 27.32 1.38 9.61
C VAL A 623 26.60 2.12 10.72
N GLY A 624 26.63 1.57 11.94
CA GLY A 624 26.13 2.17 13.16
C GLY A 624 27.00 3.31 13.67
N ASN A 625 26.66 3.88 14.81
CA ASN A 625 27.31 5.07 15.38
C ASN A 625 27.86 4.82 16.80
N GLU A 626 27.86 5.83 17.67
CA GLU A 626 28.35 5.74 19.07
C GLU A 626 27.25 5.24 20.05
N GLY A 627 26.01 5.10 19.64
CA GLY A 627 24.87 4.69 20.46
C GLY A 627 24.51 3.22 20.28
N ASP A 628 23.58 2.71 21.10
CA ASP A 628 23.03 1.37 20.96
C ASP A 628 22.14 1.33 19.70
N ASN A 629 22.57 0.60 18.67
CA ASN A 629 21.90 0.56 17.37
C ASN A 629 21.17 -0.76 17.13
N THR A 630 20.12 -0.72 16.29
CA THR A 630 19.52 -1.92 15.69
C THR A 630 19.70 -1.86 14.18
N LEU A 631 20.49 -2.79 13.64
CA LEU A 631 20.78 -2.90 12.22
C LEU A 631 20.19 -4.21 11.69
N ILE A 632 19.26 -4.14 10.76
CA ILE A 632 18.58 -5.31 10.18
C ILE A 632 18.72 -5.28 8.66
N ASN A 633 19.14 -6.42 8.08
CA ASN A 633 19.18 -6.58 6.62
C ASN A 633 18.83 -8.02 6.23
N PRO A 634 17.58 -8.31 5.83
CA PRO A 634 17.09 -9.68 5.68
C PRO A 634 17.57 -10.41 4.41
N ARG A 635 18.18 -9.73 3.45
CA ARG A 635 18.54 -10.31 2.14
C ARG A 635 19.85 -9.75 1.61
N GLY A 636 20.49 -10.49 0.68
CA GLY A 636 21.75 -10.10 0.04
C GLY A 636 23.00 -10.51 0.83
N ASP A 637 24.18 -10.40 0.23
CA ASP A 637 25.48 -10.60 0.91
C ASP A 637 25.92 -9.28 1.55
N ASN A 638 25.73 -9.12 2.87
CA ASN A 638 25.77 -7.83 3.55
C ASN A 638 27.01 -7.63 4.42
N LEU A 639 27.33 -6.37 4.70
CA LEU A 639 28.32 -5.94 5.66
C LEU A 639 27.69 -5.01 6.71
N LEU A 640 27.55 -5.48 7.95
CA LEU A 640 26.99 -4.72 9.05
C LEU A 640 28.01 -4.45 10.13
N MET A 641 28.09 -3.22 10.61
CA MET A 641 29.02 -2.76 11.64
C MET A 641 28.27 -1.95 12.70
N GLY A 642 28.17 -2.43 13.95
CA GLY A 642 27.47 -1.74 15.04
C GLY A 642 28.17 -0.46 15.49
N GLY A 643 29.43 -0.57 15.89
CA GLY A 643 30.24 0.59 16.27
C GLY A 643 30.59 0.66 17.75
N LEU A 644 30.11 1.67 18.45
CA LEU A 644 30.11 1.73 19.92
C LEU A 644 28.67 1.56 20.39
N GLY A 645 28.46 0.94 21.50
CA GLY A 645 27.12 0.71 22.06
C GLY A 645 26.87 -0.76 22.28
N ASP A 646 25.77 -1.12 22.93
CA ASP A 646 25.27 -2.48 22.98
C ASP A 646 24.34 -2.69 21.77
N ASP A 647 24.89 -3.19 20.65
CA ASP A 647 24.21 -3.21 19.35
C ASP A 647 23.44 -4.52 19.10
N GLN A 648 22.37 -4.45 18.33
CA GLN A 648 21.61 -5.58 17.79
C GLN A 648 21.74 -5.61 16.28
N ILE A 649 22.39 -6.65 15.76
CA ILE A 649 22.70 -6.79 14.35
C ILE A 649 22.10 -8.11 13.87
N SER A 650 21.20 -8.05 12.89
CA SER A 650 20.55 -9.24 12.32
C SER A 650 20.55 -9.19 10.81
N THR A 651 21.01 -10.27 10.19
CA THR A 651 20.89 -10.51 8.75
C THR A 651 19.96 -11.70 8.49
N GLY A 652 19.77 -12.05 7.23
CA GLY A 652 18.82 -13.10 6.87
C GLY A 652 19.37 -14.07 5.84
N GLU A 653 19.00 -13.95 4.57
CA GLU A 653 19.54 -14.80 3.50
C GLU A 653 20.78 -14.13 2.88
N GLY A 654 21.84 -14.88 2.68
CA GLY A 654 23.08 -14.40 2.06
C GLY A 654 24.31 -14.82 2.84
N ASN A 655 25.52 -14.45 2.34
CA ASN A 655 26.75 -14.71 3.09
C ASN A 655 27.23 -13.40 3.70
N ASP A 656 26.89 -13.21 4.95
CA ASP A 656 26.98 -11.92 5.61
C ASP A 656 28.27 -11.76 6.43
N THR A 657 28.66 -10.53 6.67
CA THR A 657 29.80 -10.20 7.55
C THR A 657 29.34 -9.18 8.59
N LEU A 658 29.33 -9.60 9.86
CA LEU A 658 28.83 -8.83 10.99
C LEU A 658 29.96 -8.49 11.95
N PHE A 659 30.05 -7.21 12.31
CA PHE A 659 30.94 -6.70 13.36
C PHE A 659 30.12 -6.01 14.45
N GLY A 660 30.18 -6.50 15.69
CA GLY A 660 29.57 -5.83 16.85
C GLY A 660 30.26 -4.48 17.13
N GLY A 661 31.51 -4.56 17.47
CA GLY A 661 32.32 -3.37 17.72
C GLY A 661 32.83 -3.24 19.15
N GLN A 662 32.33 -2.34 19.94
CA GLN A 662 32.69 -2.23 21.37
C GLN A 662 31.43 -2.29 22.22
N GLN A 663 31.55 -2.86 23.41
CA GLN A 663 30.51 -3.20 24.39
C GLN A 663 29.85 -4.53 24.04
N ASN A 664 28.62 -4.82 24.52
CA ASN A 664 28.11 -6.19 24.46
C ASN A 664 27.03 -6.31 23.41
N ASP A 665 27.36 -6.98 22.34
CA ASP A 665 26.57 -7.02 21.12
C ASP A 665 25.80 -8.32 20.95
N LEU A 666 24.68 -8.26 20.23
CA LEU A 666 23.93 -9.41 19.75
C LEU A 666 24.01 -9.46 18.22
N LEU A 667 24.63 -10.52 17.68
CA LEU A 667 24.78 -10.74 16.25
C LEU A 667 24.04 -12.01 15.83
N GLU A 668 23.21 -11.91 14.80
CA GLU A 668 22.48 -13.02 14.19
C GLU A 668 22.72 -13.03 12.66
N GLY A 669 23.38 -14.11 12.14
CA GLY A 669 23.77 -14.23 10.73
C GLY A 669 22.62 -14.67 9.82
N GLY A 670 21.83 -15.66 10.24
CA GLY A 670 20.69 -16.15 9.44
C GLY A 670 20.98 -17.39 8.62
N GLU A 671 20.65 -17.40 7.35
CA GLU A 671 20.90 -18.49 6.40
C GLU A 671 22.04 -18.08 5.46
N GLY A 672 23.11 -18.86 5.45
CA GLY A 672 24.27 -18.60 4.60
C GLY A 672 25.58 -18.97 5.27
N ASP A 673 26.69 -18.75 4.58
CA ASP A 673 28.02 -18.96 5.16
C ASP A 673 28.53 -17.62 5.73
N ASP A 674 28.20 -17.33 7.01
CA ASP A 674 28.35 -16.03 7.63
C ASP A 674 29.67 -15.88 8.42
N VAL A 675 30.11 -14.63 8.58
CA VAL A 675 31.27 -14.28 9.42
C VAL A 675 30.82 -13.32 10.52
N LEU A 676 30.88 -13.76 11.80
CA LEU A 676 30.44 -12.98 12.92
C LEU A 676 31.63 -12.67 13.85
N SER A 677 31.84 -11.38 14.14
CA SER A 677 32.83 -10.89 15.08
C SER A 677 32.18 -9.94 16.10
N GLY A 678 32.09 -10.33 17.37
CA GLY A 678 31.66 -9.42 18.42
C GLY A 678 32.67 -8.29 18.68
N ASP A 679 33.92 -8.49 18.33
CA ASP A 679 35.05 -7.58 18.50
C ASP A 679 35.43 -7.37 19.96
N LEU A 680 35.01 -6.31 20.62
CA LEU A 680 35.40 -6.00 22.02
C LEU A 680 34.16 -5.94 22.92
N GLY A 681 33.92 -6.97 23.70
CA GLY A 681 32.77 -7.05 24.60
C GLY A 681 32.52 -8.47 25.07
N ASP A 682 31.47 -8.64 25.85
CA ASP A 682 30.94 -9.95 26.17
C ASP A 682 29.68 -10.14 25.27
N ASP A 683 29.90 -10.74 24.09
CA ASP A 683 28.95 -10.71 22.98
C ASP A 683 28.14 -12.02 22.89
N THR A 684 26.98 -11.95 22.24
CA THR A 684 26.17 -13.13 21.90
C THR A 684 26.13 -13.31 20.40
N LEU A 685 26.58 -14.46 19.90
CA LEU A 685 26.66 -14.74 18.47
C LEU A 685 25.77 -15.95 18.14
N ILE A 686 24.95 -15.78 17.09
CA ILE A 686 24.03 -16.76 16.54
C ILE A 686 24.36 -16.89 15.06
N GLY A 687 24.86 -18.04 14.62
CA GLY A 687 25.25 -18.24 13.22
C GLY A 687 24.06 -18.49 12.31
N GLY A 688 23.09 -19.31 12.79
CA GLY A 688 21.97 -19.74 11.98
C GLY A 688 22.29 -20.93 11.07
N GLY A 689 21.82 -20.90 9.83
CA GLY A 689 22.08 -21.95 8.83
C GLY A 689 23.43 -21.81 8.13
N GLY A 690 23.91 -22.87 7.45
CA GLY A 690 25.13 -22.80 6.65
C GLY A 690 26.44 -23.20 7.36
N ASN A 691 27.58 -22.62 6.92
CA ASN A 691 28.92 -22.92 7.50
C ASN A 691 29.52 -21.61 8.03
N ASN A 692 29.22 -21.29 9.27
CA ASN A 692 29.53 -19.99 9.85
C ASN A 692 30.93 -19.91 10.41
N THR A 693 31.52 -18.71 10.45
CA THR A 693 32.82 -18.43 11.05
C THR A 693 32.67 -17.45 12.20
N PHE A 694 32.86 -17.92 13.42
CA PHE A 694 32.84 -17.10 14.62
C PHE A 694 34.25 -16.61 14.97
N VAL A 695 34.46 -15.30 14.93
CA VAL A 695 35.79 -14.70 15.04
C VAL A 695 36.13 -14.37 16.51
N LEU A 696 37.25 -14.88 16.98
CA LEU A 696 37.80 -14.59 18.32
C LEU A 696 39.09 -13.79 18.20
N ARG A 697 39.27 -12.86 19.15
CA ARG A 697 40.44 -11.95 19.22
C ARG A 697 41.09 -11.96 20.60
N PRO A 698 42.40 -11.63 20.74
CA PRO A 698 42.98 -11.31 22.02
C PRO A 698 42.27 -10.12 22.65
N ASN A 699 41.90 -10.22 23.93
CA ASN A 699 41.13 -9.20 24.67
C ASN A 699 39.73 -8.90 24.09
N GLY A 700 39.15 -9.78 23.29
CA GLY A 700 37.82 -9.63 22.70
C GLY A 700 36.66 -9.86 23.67
N GLY A 701 36.94 -10.13 24.99
CA GLY A 701 35.89 -10.45 25.99
C GLY A 701 35.47 -11.92 25.97
N GLU A 702 34.33 -12.22 26.61
CA GLU A 702 33.72 -13.55 26.68
C GLU A 702 32.53 -13.63 25.71
N ASN A 703 32.71 -14.30 24.55
CA ASN A 703 31.66 -14.47 23.59
C ASN A 703 30.82 -15.73 23.88
N ILE A 704 29.51 -15.62 23.80
CA ILE A 704 28.57 -16.74 23.86
C ILE A 704 28.14 -17.11 22.46
N ILE A 705 28.52 -18.29 21.96
CA ILE A 705 28.08 -18.83 20.69
C ILE A 705 26.99 -19.84 20.96
N THR A 706 25.76 -19.55 20.51
CA THR A 706 24.56 -20.24 20.97
C THR A 706 24.25 -21.53 20.21
N ASP A 707 24.68 -21.61 18.93
CA ASP A 707 24.25 -22.64 17.96
C ASP A 707 25.39 -23.27 17.17
N PHE A 708 26.65 -23.23 17.67
CA PHE A 708 27.81 -23.75 16.96
C PHE A 708 27.64 -25.19 16.50
N ASN A 709 27.66 -25.41 15.19
CA ASN A 709 27.57 -26.72 14.58
C ASN A 709 28.95 -27.31 14.31
N THR A 710 29.35 -28.31 15.06
CA THR A 710 30.67 -28.95 14.95
C THR A 710 30.95 -29.67 13.62
N GLU A 711 29.94 -29.86 12.75
CA GLU A 711 30.08 -30.48 11.43
C GLU A 711 30.26 -29.44 10.32
N ALA A 712 29.88 -28.16 10.56
CA ALA A 712 29.82 -27.13 9.56
C ALA A 712 30.66 -25.89 9.91
N ASP A 713 30.61 -25.43 11.17
CA ASP A 713 31.14 -24.12 11.56
C ASP A 713 32.65 -24.14 11.90
N GLN A 714 33.20 -22.93 11.88
CA GLN A 714 34.61 -22.69 12.18
C GLN A 714 34.80 -21.58 13.24
N ILE A 715 35.89 -21.64 13.95
CA ILE A 715 36.39 -20.59 14.83
C ILE A 715 37.49 -19.83 14.08
N GLY A 716 37.24 -18.58 13.75
CA GLY A 716 38.19 -17.64 13.18
C GLY A 716 39.13 -17.09 14.28
N LEU A 717 40.41 -17.15 14.08
CA LEU A 717 41.41 -16.62 15.00
C LEU A 717 42.06 -15.38 14.38
N ALA A 718 41.74 -14.20 14.92
CA ALA A 718 42.19 -12.91 14.42
C ALA A 718 43.29 -12.30 15.33
N ASP A 719 43.90 -11.20 14.87
CA ASP A 719 44.86 -10.36 15.61
C ASP A 719 46.02 -11.13 16.27
N GLY A 720 46.42 -12.26 15.70
CA GLY A 720 47.50 -13.08 16.18
C GLY A 720 47.13 -14.07 17.29
N LEU A 721 45.83 -14.24 17.60
CA LEU A 721 45.35 -15.36 18.38
C LEU A 721 45.67 -16.67 17.63
N THR A 722 46.18 -17.67 18.33
CA THR A 722 46.49 -18.97 17.72
C THR A 722 45.81 -20.11 18.47
N GLN A 723 45.54 -21.19 17.78
CA GLN A 723 44.91 -22.35 18.39
C GLN A 723 45.76 -22.90 19.57
N GLU A 724 47.11 -22.85 19.48
CA GLU A 724 47.99 -23.30 20.54
C GLU A 724 47.94 -22.43 21.82
N ALA A 725 47.47 -21.18 21.68
CA ALA A 725 47.25 -20.29 22.83
C ALA A 725 45.94 -20.61 23.58
N LEU A 726 45.01 -21.32 22.93
CA LEU A 726 43.70 -21.67 23.49
C LEU A 726 43.76 -23.00 24.28
N THR A 727 43.15 -22.99 25.46
CA THR A 727 42.80 -24.17 26.22
C THR A 727 41.32 -24.49 26.05
N ILE A 728 41.00 -25.69 25.57
CA ILE A 728 39.62 -26.15 25.38
C ILE A 728 39.24 -27.04 26.54
N SER A 729 38.16 -26.75 27.23
CA SER A 729 37.65 -27.48 28.39
C SER A 729 36.14 -27.71 28.29
N GLN A 730 35.60 -28.63 29.09
CA GLN A 730 34.17 -28.92 29.20
C GLN A 730 33.61 -28.39 30.50
N ALA A 731 32.53 -27.60 30.45
CA ALA A 731 31.81 -27.10 31.61
C ALA A 731 30.30 -27.42 31.50
N GLY A 732 29.92 -28.56 32.10
CA GLY A 732 28.51 -28.99 31.96
C GLY A 732 28.20 -29.51 30.55
N ALA A 733 27.32 -28.86 29.84
CA ALA A 733 26.99 -29.14 28.43
C ALA A 733 27.89 -28.38 27.45
N ASP A 734 28.63 -27.35 27.91
CA ASP A 734 29.24 -26.33 27.07
C ASP A 734 30.76 -26.58 26.90
N ALA A 735 31.30 -26.25 25.75
CA ALA A 735 32.74 -26.18 25.53
C ALA A 735 33.22 -24.75 25.81
N ILE A 736 34.31 -24.64 26.58
CA ILE A 736 34.93 -23.38 26.96
C ILE A 736 36.29 -23.25 26.27
N LEU A 737 36.51 -22.11 25.62
CA LEU A 737 37.77 -21.73 24.98
C LEU A 737 38.44 -20.62 25.82
N GLU A 738 39.60 -20.88 26.40
CA GLU A 738 40.32 -19.94 27.27
C GLU A 738 41.71 -19.60 26.71
N GLU A 739 42.05 -18.29 26.71
CA GLU A 739 43.40 -17.81 26.49
C GLU A 739 44.04 -17.47 27.86
N GLY A 740 44.93 -18.31 28.33
CA GLY A 740 45.52 -18.15 29.67
C GLY A 740 44.51 -18.38 30.81
N THR A 741 43.92 -17.33 31.37
CA THR A 741 42.87 -17.39 32.42
C THR A 741 41.58 -16.63 31.99
N GLU A 742 41.53 -16.19 30.80
CA GLU A 742 40.41 -15.42 30.27
C GLU A 742 39.62 -16.29 29.30
N THR A 743 38.32 -16.40 29.51
CA THR A 743 37.37 -17.01 28.55
C THR A 743 37.30 -16.16 27.29
N ARG A 744 37.45 -16.80 26.14
CA ARG A 744 37.26 -16.16 24.83
C ARG A 744 35.93 -16.54 24.17
N ALA A 745 35.50 -17.78 24.41
CA ALA A 745 34.19 -18.23 23.97
C ALA A 745 33.61 -19.33 24.85
N ILE A 746 32.29 -19.32 24.95
CA ILE A 746 31.44 -20.38 25.46
C ILE A 746 30.59 -20.88 24.29
N LEU A 747 30.80 -22.15 23.89
CA LEU A 747 29.99 -22.79 22.87
C LEU A 747 28.89 -23.59 23.57
N ASN A 748 27.66 -23.09 23.52
CA ASN A 748 26.54 -23.70 24.22
C ASN A 748 26.20 -25.08 23.65
N ASP A 749 25.95 -26.05 24.54
CA ASP A 749 25.57 -27.43 24.20
C ASP A 749 26.59 -28.19 23.30
N VAL A 750 27.86 -27.80 23.28
CA VAL A 750 28.90 -28.39 22.45
C VAL A 750 29.77 -29.32 23.30
N ASP A 751 29.96 -30.58 22.85
CA ASP A 751 30.95 -31.51 23.42
C ASP A 751 32.36 -31.10 22.94
N SER A 752 33.19 -30.62 23.86
CA SER A 752 34.53 -30.13 23.56
C SER A 752 35.44 -31.17 22.89
N SER A 753 35.14 -32.47 23.02
CA SER A 753 35.87 -33.55 22.36
C SER A 753 35.62 -33.65 20.84
N LEU A 754 34.58 -32.98 20.33
CA LEU A 754 34.26 -32.88 18.91
C LEU A 754 35.01 -31.73 18.21
N LEU A 755 35.60 -30.82 18.99
CA LEU A 755 36.37 -29.71 18.40
C LEU A 755 37.74 -30.22 17.92
N THR A 756 37.95 -30.14 16.62
CA THR A 756 39.17 -30.61 15.95
C THR A 756 40.00 -29.43 15.41
N PRO A 757 41.32 -29.59 15.19
CA PRO A 757 42.13 -28.51 14.64
C PRO A 757 41.65 -27.91 13.29
N ASP A 758 40.95 -28.70 12.52
CA ASP A 758 40.43 -28.25 11.18
C ASP A 758 39.30 -27.22 11.27
N GLN A 759 38.71 -27.07 12.47
CA GLN A 759 37.67 -26.08 12.75
C GLN A 759 38.23 -24.68 13.14
N PHE A 760 39.57 -24.60 13.32
CA PHE A 760 40.23 -23.34 13.67
C PHE A 760 40.94 -22.78 12.42
N VAL A 761 40.56 -21.58 11.98
CA VAL A 761 41.13 -20.90 10.82
C VAL A 761 41.80 -19.60 11.23
N THR A 762 42.94 -19.27 10.66
CA THR A 762 43.58 -17.96 10.90
C THR A 762 42.94 -16.91 10.01
N MET A 763 42.53 -15.81 10.61
CA MET A 763 41.95 -14.64 9.91
C MET A 763 43.01 -13.53 9.88
N ASP A 764 43.27 -13.02 8.67
CA ASP A 764 44.13 -11.84 8.46
C ASP A 764 43.19 -10.63 8.20
N TRP A 765 42.89 -9.90 9.28
CA TRP A 765 41.96 -8.77 9.25
C TRP A 765 42.67 -7.50 9.65
#